data_58b3f5e003fd46c19a70f0e23973219e
#
_entry.id   58b3f5e003fd46c19a70f0e23973219e
#
_cell.length_a   1.000
_cell.length_b   1.000
_cell.length_c   1.000
_cell.angle_alpha   90.00
_cell.angle_beta   90.00
_cell.angle_gamma   90.00
#
_symmetry.space_group_name_H-M   'P 1'
#
loop_
_entity.id
_entity.type
_entity.pdbx_description
1 polymer ?
#
loop_
_entity_poly.entity_id
_entity_poly.type
_entity_poly.pdbx_seq_one_letter_code
_entity_poly.pdbx_strand_id
1 'polypeptide(L)'
;MGFGDFIFRNPKTHEEVMRVRNLKELQDNIFKIPRDSMLYHISRNHMSRWLSARAIFPVSSFLKGITWHKLQDVDMHRQIIFDAIVAYRRMRNVGVVALFDRRKFDRYAHFARIGDGSLGGKGRGLAFLDNVIKLRPDFNRFPNAKVQIPKTVVLCTDVFDSFMEQNNLYQIALSDASDEEILQAFLRAQLPDEFIGDFFTFFEATRSPIAVRSSSLLEDSHYQPFAGIYSTYMIPYLEDKYEMLRMLACAIKAVYASVYYRDSKAYMTATSNVIDQEKMAVILQQVVGKEYGDHFYPNISGVLRSLNYYPIGEEKAEEGIASLALGLGKYIVDGGQTLRVCPFHPHQVLQMSEMEITLRETQTQFYALDMKHISEDFKVDDGFNILKLRVKDAEADGSLQYITSTYSPEDHAIYDGLYEGGRKIISFCGVLQQNVFPLPELLQMAMTYGAEAMRRPVEIEFAVNLNDDRTGELYLLQIRPIVDSKQMLDEDLTTIPDDQCLLRSHNSLGHGVSDDVQDVVYVKTDSSFTASNNPTIADEIERINRKFLDTDKNYVLIGPGRWGSSDPWLGIPVKWPHISAARVIVEEGLEHYRVDPSQGTHFFQNLTSFGVGYFTINPYKEDGFYQRSVLDALPAVEETQWVRHVRFSNPLKIMMDGKKQEALIILPQEGKE
;
A
#
# COMPACT_ATOMS: atom_id res chain seq x y z
N MET A 1 19.12 15.90 -39.90
CA MET A 1 18.19 16.90 -40.49
C MET A 1 17.03 17.10 -39.55
N GLY A 2 16.96 18.30 -38.94
CA GLY A 2 15.79 18.62 -38.07
C GLY A 2 14.58 18.85 -38.98
N PHE A 3 13.54 18.07 -38.80
CA PHE A 3 12.26 18.33 -39.43
C PHE A 3 11.73 19.65 -38.90
N GLY A 4 11.40 20.61 -39.79
CA GLY A 4 11.02 21.98 -39.46
C GLY A 4 9.82 22.09 -38.52
N ASP A 5 9.70 23.24 -37.88
CA ASP A 5 8.57 23.57 -36.98
C ASP A 5 7.27 23.58 -37.76
N PHE A 6 6.14 23.32 -37.07
CA PHE A 6 4.85 23.55 -37.69
C PHE A 6 4.41 24.98 -37.39
N ILE A 7 4.14 25.72 -38.47
CA ILE A 7 3.77 27.14 -38.39
C ILE A 7 2.29 27.26 -38.73
N PHE A 8 1.49 27.65 -37.77
CA PHE A 8 0.11 28.07 -37.98
C PHE A 8 0.09 29.46 -38.58
N ARG A 9 -0.64 29.65 -39.68
CA ARG A 9 -0.70 30.90 -40.44
C ARG A 9 -2.11 31.43 -40.53
N ASN A 10 -2.25 32.73 -40.59
CA ASN A 10 -3.50 33.38 -40.94
C ASN A 10 -3.82 33.06 -42.43
N PRO A 11 -5.02 32.51 -42.76
CA PRO A 11 -5.35 32.11 -44.12
C PRO A 11 -5.43 33.28 -45.11
N LYS A 12 -5.63 34.52 -44.64
CA LYS A 12 -5.79 35.73 -45.49
C LYS A 12 -4.44 36.47 -45.67
N THR A 13 -3.71 36.67 -44.54
CA THR A 13 -2.46 37.48 -44.58
C THR A 13 -1.21 36.63 -44.74
N HIS A 14 -1.32 35.30 -44.58
CA HIS A 14 -0.20 34.36 -44.57
C HIS A 14 0.83 34.60 -43.42
N GLU A 15 0.57 35.52 -42.50
CA GLU A 15 1.41 35.79 -41.37
C GLU A 15 1.43 34.62 -40.38
N GLU A 16 2.56 34.47 -39.71
CA GLU A 16 2.70 33.48 -38.64
C GLU A 16 1.84 33.88 -37.45
N VAL A 17 0.99 32.94 -37.02
CA VAL A 17 0.12 33.12 -35.86
C VAL A 17 0.69 32.39 -34.65
N MET A 18 1.23 31.18 -34.88
CA MET A 18 1.80 30.36 -33.83
C MET A 18 2.78 29.36 -34.46
N ARG A 19 3.84 29.05 -33.71
CA ARG A 19 4.85 28.05 -34.05
C ARG A 19 4.90 26.97 -32.99
N VAL A 20 4.91 25.70 -33.42
CA VAL A 20 5.10 24.55 -32.55
C VAL A 20 6.22 23.65 -33.05
N ARG A 21 7.09 23.19 -32.16
CA ARG A 21 8.30 22.44 -32.47
C ARG A 21 8.13 20.94 -32.28
N ASN A 22 7.20 20.54 -31.38
CA ASN A 22 6.99 19.15 -31.00
C ASN A 22 5.52 18.90 -30.60
N LEU A 23 5.18 17.62 -30.32
CA LEU A 23 3.82 17.23 -29.95
C LEU A 23 3.33 17.87 -28.64
N LYS A 24 4.24 18.08 -27.66
CA LYS A 24 3.86 18.72 -26.39
C LYS A 24 3.47 20.17 -26.60
N GLU A 25 4.29 20.93 -27.35
CA GLU A 25 3.95 22.32 -27.69
C GLU A 25 2.64 22.42 -28.47
N LEU A 26 2.38 21.48 -29.39
CA LEU A 26 1.09 21.41 -30.09
C LEU A 26 -0.05 21.15 -29.13
N GLN A 27 0.09 20.19 -28.25
CA GLN A 27 -0.90 19.85 -27.20
C GLN A 27 -1.21 21.05 -26.31
N ASP A 28 -0.16 21.74 -25.81
CA ASP A 28 -0.31 22.84 -24.85
C ASP A 28 -0.96 24.10 -25.47
N ASN A 29 -0.85 24.24 -26.77
CA ASN A 29 -1.31 25.44 -27.47
C ASN A 29 -2.51 25.23 -28.41
N ILE A 30 -2.99 24.00 -28.60
CA ILE A 30 -4.01 23.70 -29.62
C ILE A 30 -5.31 24.50 -29.43
N PHE A 31 -5.71 24.77 -28.20
CA PHE A 31 -6.89 25.56 -27.87
C PHE A 31 -6.68 27.07 -28.03
N LYS A 32 -5.44 27.53 -28.10
CA LYS A 32 -5.07 28.95 -28.29
C LYS A 32 -4.95 29.33 -29.77
N ILE A 33 -4.93 28.36 -30.70
CA ILE A 33 -4.81 28.61 -32.13
C ILE A 33 -6.09 29.26 -32.63
N PRO A 34 -6.04 30.41 -33.37
CA PRO A 34 -7.23 31.05 -33.92
C PRO A 34 -8.04 30.11 -34.82
N ARG A 35 -9.36 30.25 -34.76
CA ARG A 35 -10.32 29.40 -35.49
C ARG A 35 -9.99 29.25 -36.97
N ASP A 36 -9.79 30.38 -37.66
CA ASP A 36 -9.56 30.40 -39.11
C ASP A 36 -8.26 29.73 -39.49
N SER A 37 -7.22 29.87 -38.67
CA SER A 37 -5.92 29.20 -38.86
C SER A 37 -6.07 27.69 -38.66
N MET A 38 -6.80 27.28 -37.63
CA MET A 38 -7.06 25.87 -37.35
C MET A 38 -7.77 25.19 -38.53
N LEU A 39 -8.88 25.75 -39.00
CA LEU A 39 -9.66 25.25 -40.14
C LEU A 39 -8.84 25.21 -41.39
N TYR A 40 -8.00 26.25 -41.66
CA TYR A 40 -7.11 26.31 -42.81
C TYR A 40 -6.13 25.14 -42.89
N HIS A 41 -5.49 24.83 -41.74
CA HIS A 41 -4.50 23.77 -41.69
C HIS A 41 -5.11 22.36 -41.66
N ILE A 42 -6.26 22.17 -41.00
CA ILE A 42 -6.98 20.89 -40.94
C ILE A 42 -7.52 20.51 -42.31
N SER A 43 -8.23 21.44 -43.01
CA SER A 43 -8.86 21.18 -44.30
C SER A 43 -7.86 20.79 -45.40
N ARG A 44 -6.59 21.17 -45.25
CA ARG A 44 -5.48 20.87 -46.18
C ARG A 44 -4.58 19.72 -45.74
N ASN A 45 -4.92 19.04 -44.63
CA ASN A 45 -4.11 17.96 -44.06
C ASN A 45 -2.66 18.35 -43.74
N HIS A 46 -2.39 19.63 -43.50
CA HIS A 46 -1.02 20.10 -43.22
C HIS A 46 -0.45 19.46 -41.96
N MET A 47 -1.28 19.33 -40.89
CA MET A 47 -0.85 18.74 -39.64
C MET A 47 -0.53 17.25 -39.81
N SER A 48 -1.38 16.48 -40.51
CA SER A 48 -1.10 15.06 -40.77
C SER A 48 0.20 14.87 -41.55
N ARG A 49 0.49 15.75 -42.54
CA ARG A 49 1.76 15.71 -43.30
C ARG A 49 2.96 15.99 -42.39
N TRP A 50 2.87 16.99 -41.53
CA TRP A 50 3.92 17.34 -40.58
C TRP A 50 4.21 16.20 -39.60
N LEU A 51 3.16 15.52 -39.09
CA LEU A 51 3.26 14.34 -38.25
C LEU A 51 3.90 13.15 -38.98
N SER A 52 3.49 12.92 -40.24
CA SER A 52 4.10 11.86 -41.07
C SER A 52 5.59 12.10 -41.31
N ALA A 53 5.98 13.34 -41.59
CA ALA A 53 7.39 13.71 -41.77
C ALA A 53 8.25 13.47 -40.54
N ARG A 54 7.64 13.40 -39.36
CA ARG A 54 8.26 13.09 -38.06
C ARG A 54 8.13 11.62 -37.66
N ALA A 55 7.69 10.76 -38.57
CA ALA A 55 7.41 9.34 -38.33
C ALA A 55 6.34 9.08 -37.22
N ILE A 56 5.42 10.05 -36.99
CA ILE A 56 4.31 9.92 -36.03
C ILE A 56 3.10 9.39 -36.82
N PHE A 57 3.27 8.20 -37.44
CA PHE A 57 2.30 7.61 -38.35
C PHE A 57 0.94 7.30 -37.72
N PRO A 58 0.82 6.78 -36.46
CA PRO A 58 -0.48 6.47 -35.87
C PRO A 58 -1.40 7.70 -35.81
N VAL A 59 -0.90 8.82 -35.27
CA VAL A 59 -1.68 10.07 -35.19
C VAL A 59 -1.94 10.64 -36.58
N SER A 60 -0.95 10.63 -37.44
CA SER A 60 -1.11 11.12 -38.81
C SER A 60 -2.18 10.37 -39.59
N SER A 61 -2.20 9.04 -39.50
CA SER A 61 -3.19 8.18 -40.16
C SER A 61 -4.59 8.38 -39.59
N PHE A 62 -4.70 8.46 -38.25
CA PHE A 62 -5.94 8.76 -37.59
C PHE A 62 -6.52 10.10 -38.05
N LEU A 63 -5.75 11.18 -38.03
CA LEU A 63 -6.22 12.50 -38.44
C LEU A 63 -6.58 12.57 -39.94
N LYS A 64 -5.91 11.80 -40.79
CA LYS A 64 -6.26 11.69 -42.22
C LYS A 64 -7.62 11.02 -42.45
N GLY A 65 -7.98 10.06 -41.59
CA GLY A 65 -9.25 9.33 -41.66
C GLY A 65 -10.50 10.15 -41.27
N ILE A 66 -10.28 11.29 -40.60
CA ILE A 66 -11.38 12.11 -40.08
C ILE A 66 -11.99 12.95 -41.22
N THR A 67 -13.32 12.92 -41.34
CA THR A 67 -14.06 13.75 -42.27
C THR A 67 -14.41 15.09 -41.62
N TRP A 68 -13.41 16.00 -41.58
CA TRP A 68 -13.48 17.28 -40.85
C TRP A 68 -14.67 18.17 -41.24
N HIS A 69 -15.10 18.18 -42.49
CA HIS A 69 -16.21 19.00 -42.95
C HIS A 69 -17.58 18.58 -42.38
N LYS A 70 -17.69 17.39 -41.82
CA LYS A 70 -18.91 16.94 -41.14
C LYS A 70 -18.99 17.42 -39.69
N LEU A 71 -17.88 17.93 -39.14
CA LEU A 71 -17.80 18.43 -37.78
C LEU A 71 -17.88 19.96 -37.82
N GLN A 72 -18.99 20.54 -37.39
CA GLN A 72 -19.23 21.99 -37.51
C GLN A 72 -18.49 22.82 -36.46
N ASP A 73 -18.08 22.20 -35.32
CA ASP A 73 -17.42 22.87 -34.19
C ASP A 73 -15.91 22.73 -34.25
N VAL A 74 -15.21 23.87 -34.23
CA VAL A 74 -13.71 23.92 -34.19
C VAL A 74 -13.15 23.46 -32.87
N ASP A 75 -13.86 23.63 -31.78
CA ASP A 75 -13.40 23.15 -30.48
C ASP A 75 -13.47 21.63 -30.41
N MET A 76 -14.43 21.01 -31.07
CA MET A 76 -14.45 19.58 -31.28
C MET A 76 -13.25 19.08 -32.11
N HIS A 77 -12.83 19.82 -33.15
CA HIS A 77 -11.62 19.50 -33.89
C HIS A 77 -10.36 19.58 -33.00
N ARG A 78 -10.27 20.62 -32.17
CA ARG A 78 -9.15 20.79 -31.23
C ARG A 78 -9.11 19.63 -30.23
N GLN A 79 -10.26 19.26 -29.68
CA GLN A 79 -10.37 18.18 -28.72
C GLN A 79 -9.94 16.84 -29.32
N ILE A 80 -10.41 16.49 -30.50
CA ILE A 80 -10.04 15.24 -31.18
C ILE A 80 -8.53 15.16 -31.43
N ILE A 81 -7.91 16.25 -31.88
CA ILE A 81 -6.46 16.30 -32.12
C ILE A 81 -5.71 16.20 -30.79
N PHE A 82 -6.16 16.92 -29.79
CA PHE A 82 -5.61 16.87 -28.43
C PHE A 82 -5.61 15.45 -27.87
N ASP A 83 -6.76 14.78 -27.90
CA ASP A 83 -6.94 13.42 -27.40
C ASP A 83 -6.07 12.41 -28.15
N ALA A 84 -5.96 12.53 -29.47
CA ALA A 84 -5.10 11.70 -30.29
C ALA A 84 -3.60 11.88 -29.93
N ILE A 85 -3.18 13.11 -29.66
CA ILE A 85 -1.79 13.39 -29.23
C ILE A 85 -1.55 12.81 -27.84
N VAL A 86 -2.45 13.01 -26.90
CA VAL A 86 -2.35 12.49 -25.53
C VAL A 86 -2.28 10.96 -25.53
N ALA A 87 -3.19 10.31 -26.28
CA ALA A 87 -3.23 8.86 -26.43
C ALA A 87 -1.91 8.32 -27.02
N TYR A 88 -1.40 8.95 -28.08
CA TYR A 88 -0.13 8.56 -28.68
C TYR A 88 1.06 8.73 -27.73
N ARG A 89 1.13 9.85 -27.01
CA ARG A 89 2.20 10.10 -26.03
C ARG A 89 2.18 9.06 -24.91
N ARG A 90 0.99 8.70 -24.42
CA ARG A 90 0.81 7.63 -23.43
C ARG A 90 1.26 6.28 -23.97
N MET A 91 0.84 5.93 -25.20
CA MET A 91 1.20 4.67 -25.86
C MET A 91 2.72 4.53 -26.07
N ARG A 92 3.42 5.59 -26.41
CA ARG A 92 4.89 5.55 -26.60
C ARG A 92 5.68 5.30 -25.32
N ASN A 93 5.08 5.54 -24.16
CA ASN A 93 5.69 5.32 -22.86
C ASN A 93 5.36 3.93 -22.27
N VAL A 94 4.77 3.02 -23.08
CA VAL A 94 4.54 1.64 -22.65
C VAL A 94 5.87 0.90 -22.57
N GLY A 95 6.15 0.29 -21.42
CA GLY A 95 7.35 -0.52 -21.20
C GLY A 95 8.66 0.27 -21.06
N VAL A 96 8.63 1.60 -21.08
CA VAL A 96 9.82 2.45 -20.97
C VAL A 96 9.69 3.35 -19.74
N VAL A 97 10.63 3.21 -18.80
CA VAL A 97 10.82 4.18 -17.74
C VAL A 97 11.63 5.35 -18.28
N ALA A 98 10.95 6.43 -18.66
CA ALA A 98 11.58 7.59 -19.26
C ALA A 98 12.44 8.36 -18.24
N LEU A 99 13.60 8.87 -18.66
CA LEU A 99 14.32 9.90 -17.92
C LEU A 99 13.44 11.16 -17.81
N PHE A 100 13.48 11.79 -16.65
CA PHE A 100 12.78 13.05 -16.41
C PHE A 100 13.33 14.13 -17.35
N ASP A 101 12.47 14.72 -18.14
CA ASP A 101 12.82 15.87 -19.02
C ASP A 101 11.81 16.98 -18.74
N ARG A 102 12.28 18.07 -18.15
CA ARG A 102 11.46 19.26 -17.80
C ARG A 102 10.59 19.75 -18.95
N ARG A 103 11.04 19.59 -20.19
CA ARG A 103 10.31 20.03 -21.39
C ARG A 103 9.21 19.08 -21.83
N LYS A 104 9.23 17.82 -21.34
CA LYS A 104 8.31 16.75 -21.75
C LYS A 104 7.39 16.30 -20.62
N PHE A 105 7.79 16.51 -19.36
CA PHE A 105 6.98 16.17 -18.20
C PHE A 105 5.85 17.17 -18.03
N ASP A 106 4.63 16.69 -17.95
CA ASP A 106 3.41 17.49 -17.78
C ASP A 106 2.32 16.68 -17.06
N ARG A 107 1.13 17.27 -16.95
CA ARG A 107 -0.02 16.61 -16.27
C ARG A 107 -0.44 15.27 -16.90
N TYR A 108 0.05 14.91 -18.09
CA TYR A 108 -0.26 13.65 -18.78
C TYR A 108 0.86 12.61 -18.69
N ALA A 109 2.02 13.00 -18.17
CA ALA A 109 3.09 12.07 -17.84
C ALA A 109 2.83 11.47 -16.45
N HIS A 110 2.82 10.14 -16.35
CA HIS A 110 2.51 9.46 -15.11
C HIS A 110 3.72 8.88 -14.39
N PHE A 111 4.79 8.53 -15.15
CA PHE A 111 5.98 7.90 -14.56
C PHE A 111 7.27 8.39 -15.21
N ALA A 112 8.25 8.80 -14.41
CA ALA A 112 9.60 9.16 -14.86
C ALA A 112 10.64 8.84 -13.79
N ARG A 113 11.94 8.79 -14.18
CA ARG A 113 13.07 8.62 -13.25
C ARG A 113 14.06 9.76 -13.35
N ILE A 114 14.69 10.10 -12.26
CA ILE A 114 15.85 11.01 -12.15
C ILE A 114 17.05 10.14 -11.72
N GLY A 115 18.15 10.23 -12.47
CA GLY A 115 19.32 9.39 -12.30
C GLY A 115 19.30 8.14 -13.18
N ASP A 116 20.41 7.40 -13.17
CA ASP A 116 20.67 6.21 -14.00
C ASP A 116 20.76 4.91 -13.18
N GLY A 117 20.70 5.00 -11.85
CA GLY A 117 20.73 3.87 -10.95
C GLY A 117 19.44 3.04 -10.92
N SER A 118 19.30 2.22 -9.91
CA SER A 118 18.10 1.39 -9.71
C SER A 118 16.90 2.22 -9.23
N LEU A 119 15.70 1.80 -9.63
CA LEU A 119 14.42 2.34 -9.12
C LEU A 119 14.04 1.79 -7.72
N GLY A 120 14.77 0.80 -7.22
CA GLY A 120 14.37 0.02 -6.05
C GLY A 120 13.17 -0.90 -6.31
N GLY A 121 12.71 -1.61 -5.29
CA GLY A 121 11.64 -2.59 -5.38
C GLY A 121 10.29 -1.98 -5.73
N LYS A 122 9.80 -1.07 -4.90
CA LYS A 122 8.51 -0.39 -5.12
C LYS A 122 8.48 0.40 -6.45
N GLY A 123 9.59 1.08 -6.82
CA GLY A 123 9.69 1.80 -8.09
C GLY A 123 9.56 0.88 -9.29
N ARG A 124 10.17 -0.31 -9.25
CA ARG A 124 10.01 -1.34 -10.30
C ARG A 124 8.57 -1.86 -10.35
N GLY A 125 7.94 -2.10 -9.19
CA GLY A 125 6.55 -2.52 -9.09
C GLY A 125 5.58 -1.51 -9.70
N LEU A 126 5.77 -0.21 -9.46
CA LEU A 126 4.97 0.86 -10.06
C LEU A 126 5.14 0.96 -11.57
N ALA A 127 6.38 0.86 -12.08
CA ALA A 127 6.65 0.84 -13.52
C ALA A 127 5.99 -0.38 -14.19
N PHE A 128 5.99 -1.52 -13.51
CA PHE A 128 5.31 -2.73 -13.96
C PHE A 128 3.80 -2.54 -14.01
N LEU A 129 3.16 -1.97 -12.97
CA LEU A 129 1.73 -1.66 -12.95
C LEU A 129 1.31 -0.72 -14.07
N ASP A 130 2.07 0.35 -14.30
CA ASP A 130 1.83 1.30 -15.40
C ASP A 130 1.82 0.58 -16.75
N ASN A 131 2.73 -0.38 -16.92
CA ASN A 131 2.79 -1.18 -18.13
C ASN A 131 1.61 -2.16 -18.26
N VAL A 132 1.23 -2.86 -17.18
CA VAL A 132 0.07 -3.76 -17.15
C VAL A 132 -1.21 -3.01 -17.53
N ILE A 133 -1.45 -1.83 -16.94
CA ILE A 133 -2.64 -1.01 -17.24
C ILE A 133 -2.66 -0.62 -18.72
N LYS A 134 -1.53 -0.19 -19.28
CA LYS A 134 -1.43 0.26 -20.69
C LYS A 134 -1.58 -0.88 -21.70
N LEU A 135 -1.17 -2.10 -21.35
CA LEU A 135 -1.26 -3.28 -22.22
C LEU A 135 -2.63 -3.96 -22.17
N ARG A 136 -3.50 -3.63 -21.22
CA ARG A 136 -4.81 -4.25 -21.02
C ARG A 136 -5.94 -3.26 -21.28
N PRO A 137 -6.44 -3.15 -22.53
CA PRO A 137 -7.51 -2.20 -22.89
C PRO A 137 -8.82 -2.46 -22.14
N ASP A 138 -9.01 -3.66 -21.57
CA ASP A 138 -10.18 -4.03 -20.79
C ASP A 138 -10.42 -3.11 -19.59
N PHE A 139 -9.36 -2.51 -19.03
CA PHE A 139 -9.50 -1.50 -17.98
C PHE A 139 -10.31 -0.27 -18.42
N ASN A 140 -10.46 -0.03 -19.73
CA ASN A 140 -11.22 1.09 -20.27
C ASN A 140 -12.67 0.71 -20.65
N ARG A 141 -13.12 -0.51 -20.32
CA ARG A 141 -14.47 -0.97 -20.70
C ARG A 141 -15.59 -0.28 -19.94
N PHE A 142 -15.29 0.33 -18.79
CA PHE A 142 -16.25 1.05 -17.97
C PHE A 142 -16.13 2.56 -18.21
N PRO A 143 -17.14 3.22 -18.82
CA PRO A 143 -17.04 4.63 -19.19
C PRO A 143 -17.02 5.58 -17.99
N ASN A 144 -17.51 5.13 -16.82
CA ASN A 144 -17.53 5.89 -15.57
C ASN A 144 -16.32 5.63 -14.67
N ALA A 145 -15.35 4.82 -15.12
CA ALA A 145 -14.17 4.46 -14.34
C ALA A 145 -12.89 4.68 -15.13
N LYS A 146 -11.86 5.20 -14.47
CA LYS A 146 -10.52 5.33 -15.01
C LYS A 146 -9.54 4.60 -14.10
N VAL A 147 -8.68 3.76 -14.69
CA VAL A 147 -7.63 3.04 -13.98
C VAL A 147 -6.27 3.61 -14.36
N GLN A 148 -5.45 3.95 -13.36
CA GLN A 148 -4.12 4.53 -13.57
C GLN A 148 -3.23 4.35 -12.35
N ILE A 149 -1.94 4.67 -12.48
CA ILE A 149 -1.07 4.92 -11.33
C ILE A 149 -1.07 6.42 -11.01
N PRO A 150 -0.79 6.85 -9.77
CA PRO A 150 -0.57 8.25 -9.46
C PRO A 150 0.66 8.78 -10.21
N LYS A 151 0.75 10.10 -10.38
CA LYS A 151 1.97 10.69 -10.93
C LYS A 151 3.16 10.39 -10.04
N THR A 152 4.20 9.88 -10.64
CA THR A 152 5.36 9.34 -9.94
C THR A 152 6.65 9.78 -10.61
N VAL A 153 7.59 10.27 -9.80
CA VAL A 153 8.99 10.46 -10.18
C VAL A 153 9.86 9.69 -9.20
N VAL A 154 10.81 8.91 -9.71
CA VAL A 154 11.71 8.12 -8.87
C VAL A 154 13.11 8.71 -8.93
N LEU A 155 13.65 9.09 -7.77
CA LEU A 155 15.08 9.37 -7.60
C LEU A 155 15.79 8.03 -7.48
N CYS A 156 16.65 7.71 -8.47
CA CYS A 156 17.37 6.44 -8.52
C CYS A 156 18.46 6.35 -7.45
N THR A 157 18.97 5.16 -7.23
CA THR A 157 19.96 4.88 -6.17
C THR A 157 21.29 5.61 -6.32
N ASP A 158 21.68 6.03 -7.54
CA ASP A 158 22.88 6.86 -7.78
C ASP A 158 22.74 8.27 -7.19
N VAL A 159 21.52 8.81 -7.08
CA VAL A 159 21.26 10.07 -6.38
C VAL A 159 21.52 9.93 -4.89
N PHE A 160 21.13 8.80 -4.29
CA PHE A 160 21.44 8.47 -2.90
C PHE A 160 22.94 8.36 -2.66
N ASP A 161 23.65 7.59 -3.50
CA ASP A 161 25.11 7.45 -3.41
C ASP A 161 25.81 8.82 -3.44
N SER A 162 25.44 9.66 -4.42
CA SER A 162 25.99 11.03 -4.54
C SER A 162 25.71 11.89 -3.30
N PHE A 163 24.50 11.80 -2.75
CA PHE A 163 24.13 12.53 -1.53
C PHE A 163 24.94 12.08 -0.32
N MET A 164 25.11 10.77 -0.13
CA MET A 164 25.87 10.19 0.99
C MET A 164 27.35 10.56 0.90
N GLU A 165 27.95 10.46 -0.28
CA GLU A 165 29.37 10.74 -0.50
C GLU A 165 29.70 12.23 -0.38
N GLN A 166 28.92 13.11 -1.02
CA GLN A 166 29.15 14.56 -1.00
C GLN A 166 29.08 15.15 0.42
N ASN A 167 28.27 14.57 1.29
CA ASN A 167 28.07 15.03 2.66
C ASN A 167 28.83 14.21 3.72
N ASN A 168 29.60 13.21 3.33
CA ASN A 168 30.35 12.31 4.24
C ASN A 168 29.46 11.67 5.34
N LEU A 169 28.23 11.25 4.99
CA LEU A 169 27.23 10.81 5.96
C LEU A 169 27.45 9.38 6.48
N TYR A 170 28.21 8.54 5.78
CA TYR A 170 28.42 7.13 6.20
C TYR A 170 28.99 7.00 7.61
N GLN A 171 29.81 7.93 8.05
CA GLN A 171 30.41 7.87 9.38
C GLN A 171 29.37 7.93 10.51
N ILE A 172 28.40 8.85 10.42
CA ILE A 172 27.32 8.95 11.42
C ILE A 172 26.25 7.88 11.18
N ALA A 173 25.93 7.59 9.93
CA ALA A 173 24.92 6.62 9.56
C ALA A 173 25.20 5.20 10.08
N LEU A 174 26.47 4.77 10.03
CA LEU A 174 26.91 3.44 10.50
C LEU A 174 27.32 3.41 11.97
N SER A 175 27.28 4.54 12.67
CA SER A 175 27.59 4.62 14.10
C SER A 175 26.43 4.13 14.98
N ASP A 176 26.63 4.11 16.29
CA ASP A 176 25.60 3.85 17.31
C ASP A 176 24.80 5.10 17.71
N ALA A 177 24.82 6.15 16.88
CA ALA A 177 24.03 7.36 17.11
C ALA A 177 22.52 7.04 17.15
N SER A 178 21.76 7.83 17.92
CA SER A 178 20.31 7.72 17.99
C SER A 178 19.66 8.06 16.65
N ASP A 179 18.43 7.57 16.44
CA ASP A 179 17.66 7.84 15.21
C ASP A 179 17.47 9.35 15.01
N GLU A 180 17.27 10.11 16.09
CA GLU A 180 17.16 11.57 16.07
C GLU A 180 18.47 12.25 15.63
N GLU A 181 19.61 11.81 16.13
CA GLU A 181 20.92 12.35 15.75
C GLU A 181 21.23 12.07 14.29
N ILE A 182 20.93 10.86 13.81
CA ILE A 182 21.04 10.49 12.40
C ILE A 182 20.14 11.38 11.54
N LEU A 183 18.85 11.50 11.90
CA LEU A 183 17.90 12.35 11.18
C LEU A 183 18.42 13.79 11.10
N GLN A 184 18.85 14.38 12.20
CA GLN A 184 19.35 15.75 12.23
C GLN A 184 20.60 15.96 11.36
N ALA A 185 21.51 14.98 11.31
CA ALA A 185 22.68 15.05 10.44
C ALA A 185 22.26 15.05 8.96
N PHE A 186 21.31 14.19 8.57
CA PHE A 186 20.80 14.12 7.20
C PHE A 186 20.01 15.38 6.83
N LEU A 187 19.21 15.94 7.72
CA LEU A 187 18.46 17.18 7.45
C LEU A 187 19.40 18.38 7.20
N ARG A 188 20.57 18.44 7.85
CA ARG A 188 21.58 19.50 7.63
C ARG A 188 22.36 19.32 6.33
N ALA A 189 22.39 18.12 5.77
CA ALA A 189 23.11 17.82 4.53
C ALA A 189 22.44 18.48 3.32
N GLN A 190 23.19 18.67 2.22
CA GLN A 190 22.71 19.34 1.03
C GLN A 190 22.37 18.32 -0.05
N LEU A 191 21.17 18.40 -0.63
CA LEU A 191 20.81 17.70 -1.86
C LEU A 191 21.50 18.36 -3.05
N PRO A 192 21.85 17.60 -4.12
CA PRO A 192 22.42 18.16 -5.33
C PRO A 192 21.50 19.19 -5.99
N ASP A 193 22.03 20.38 -6.28
CA ASP A 193 21.25 21.52 -6.82
C ASP A 193 20.70 21.27 -8.22
N GLU A 194 21.25 20.33 -8.96
CA GLU A 194 20.85 20.00 -10.33
C GLU A 194 19.39 19.54 -10.45
N PHE A 195 18.80 18.98 -9.38
CA PHE A 195 17.43 18.48 -9.36
C PHE A 195 16.36 19.52 -8.99
N ILE A 196 16.74 20.71 -8.52
CA ILE A 196 15.80 21.74 -8.08
C ILE A 196 14.78 22.10 -9.16
N GLY A 197 15.26 22.28 -10.40
CA GLY A 197 14.37 22.58 -11.52
C GLY A 197 13.44 21.44 -11.93
N ASP A 198 13.84 20.20 -11.64
CA ASP A 198 13.02 19.00 -11.88
C ASP A 198 11.88 18.94 -10.85
N PHE A 199 12.17 19.25 -9.59
CA PHE A 199 11.16 19.31 -8.53
C PHE A 199 10.12 20.40 -8.82
N PHE A 200 10.52 21.61 -9.25
CA PHE A 200 9.56 22.63 -9.64
C PHE A 200 8.64 22.18 -10.78
N THR A 201 9.20 21.51 -11.80
CA THR A 201 8.39 20.99 -12.90
C THR A 201 7.41 19.90 -12.42
N PHE A 202 7.85 19.05 -11.48
CA PHE A 202 7.00 18.03 -10.87
C PHE A 202 5.85 18.65 -10.07
N PHE A 203 6.12 19.70 -9.26
CA PHE A 203 5.08 20.41 -8.52
C PHE A 203 4.02 21.03 -9.44
N GLU A 204 4.46 21.70 -10.50
CA GLU A 204 3.56 22.33 -11.47
C GLU A 204 2.67 21.31 -12.21
N ALA A 205 3.21 20.12 -12.47
CA ALA A 205 2.47 19.05 -13.14
C ALA A 205 1.52 18.32 -12.19
N THR A 206 1.81 18.27 -10.88
CA THR A 206 1.08 17.46 -9.89
C THR A 206 -0.01 18.28 -9.18
N ARG A 207 0.33 19.44 -8.63
CA ARG A 207 -0.57 20.33 -7.86
C ARG A 207 -1.42 19.59 -6.84
N SER A 208 -0.78 18.74 -6.06
CA SER A 208 -1.41 17.85 -5.07
C SER A 208 -0.39 17.53 -3.98
N PRO A 209 -0.80 17.09 -2.80
CA PRO A 209 0.11 16.55 -1.80
C PRO A 209 1.01 15.44 -2.39
N ILE A 210 2.22 15.31 -1.84
CA ILE A 210 3.23 14.37 -2.33
C ILE A 210 3.57 13.37 -1.21
N ALA A 211 3.50 12.08 -1.52
CA ALA A 211 4.10 11.03 -0.72
C ALA A 211 5.55 10.81 -1.15
N VAL A 212 6.46 10.93 -0.21
CA VAL A 212 7.89 10.65 -0.37
C VAL A 212 8.15 9.29 0.26
N ARG A 213 8.28 8.27 -0.59
CA ARG A 213 8.31 6.86 -0.19
C ARG A 213 9.70 6.25 -0.43
N SER A 214 10.12 5.41 0.48
CA SER A 214 11.28 4.54 0.29
C SER A 214 11.08 3.57 -0.88
N SER A 215 12.15 3.24 -1.56
CA SER A 215 12.21 2.18 -2.56
C SER A 215 13.62 1.59 -2.59
N SER A 216 13.93 0.78 -1.58
CA SER A 216 15.24 0.14 -1.48
C SER A 216 15.39 -1.00 -2.47
N LEU A 217 16.62 -1.50 -2.63
CA LEU A 217 16.88 -2.66 -3.48
C LEU A 217 16.24 -3.93 -2.93
N LEU A 218 16.10 -4.02 -1.62
CA LEU A 218 15.56 -5.19 -0.92
C LEU A 218 14.04 -5.13 -0.74
N GLU A 219 13.42 -3.94 -0.78
CA GLU A 219 11.97 -3.81 -0.75
C GLU A 219 11.32 -4.52 -1.94
N ASP A 220 10.23 -5.24 -1.68
CA ASP A 220 9.52 -6.07 -2.64
C ASP A 220 10.40 -7.16 -3.29
N SER A 221 11.48 -7.58 -2.60
CA SER A 221 12.29 -8.71 -3.02
C SER A 221 11.48 -10.02 -2.93
N HIS A 222 11.83 -10.98 -3.79
CA HIS A 222 11.10 -12.26 -3.84
C HIS A 222 11.32 -13.17 -2.63
N TYR A 223 12.34 -12.87 -1.81
CA TYR A 223 12.78 -13.76 -0.73
C TYR A 223 12.59 -13.17 0.66
N GLN A 224 12.74 -11.87 0.80
CA GLN A 224 12.69 -11.18 2.10
C GLN A 224 12.15 -9.74 1.89
N PRO A 225 10.81 -9.52 1.91
CA PRO A 225 10.26 -8.18 1.74
C PRO A 225 10.50 -7.31 2.97
N PHE A 226 11.09 -6.16 2.76
CA PHE A 226 11.33 -5.11 3.76
C PHE A 226 10.10 -4.19 3.87
N ALA A 227 8.95 -4.75 4.27
CA ALA A 227 7.73 -3.96 4.32
C ALA A 227 7.62 -3.17 5.63
N GLY A 228 7.39 -1.85 5.54
CA GLY A 228 7.17 -0.97 6.69
C GLY A 228 8.40 -0.71 7.56
N ILE A 229 9.60 -1.03 7.07
CA ILE A 229 10.86 -0.80 7.80
C ILE A 229 11.34 0.63 7.58
N TYR A 230 11.19 1.15 6.36
CA TYR A 230 11.63 2.50 6.00
C TYR A 230 10.47 3.48 5.99
N SER A 231 10.77 4.74 6.30
CA SER A 231 9.77 5.79 6.44
C SER A 231 9.12 6.21 5.13
N THR A 232 7.87 6.69 5.24
CA THR A 232 7.09 7.31 4.17
C THR A 232 6.50 8.62 4.68
N TYR A 233 6.98 9.74 4.18
CA TYR A 233 6.48 11.07 4.57
C TYR A 233 5.46 11.58 3.56
N MET A 234 4.32 12.06 4.05
CA MET A 234 3.32 12.75 3.24
C MET A 234 3.40 14.25 3.51
N ILE A 235 3.61 15.03 2.46
CA ILE A 235 3.69 16.49 2.55
C ILE A 235 2.50 17.12 1.84
N PRO A 236 1.84 18.13 2.46
CA PRO A 236 0.75 18.85 1.83
C PRO A 236 1.26 19.67 0.65
N TYR A 237 0.36 20.07 -0.25
CA TYR A 237 0.69 20.98 -1.34
C TYR A 237 0.70 22.43 -0.82
N LEU A 238 1.79 23.13 -1.11
CA LEU A 238 1.94 24.56 -0.79
C LEU A 238 1.99 25.38 -2.07
N GLU A 239 1.36 26.55 -2.05
CA GLU A 239 1.41 27.48 -3.18
C GLU A 239 2.81 28.10 -3.34
N ASP A 240 3.53 28.35 -2.22
CA ASP A 240 4.91 28.80 -2.25
C ASP A 240 5.83 27.65 -2.66
N LYS A 241 6.43 27.78 -3.85
CA LYS A 241 7.29 26.78 -4.44
C LYS A 241 8.59 26.54 -3.65
N TYR A 242 9.09 27.57 -2.94
CA TYR A 242 10.33 27.44 -2.19
C TYR A 242 10.08 26.73 -0.85
N GLU A 243 8.96 27.01 -0.20
CA GLU A 243 8.53 26.24 0.98
C GLU A 243 8.26 24.79 0.61
N MET A 244 7.55 24.54 -0.51
CA MET A 244 7.32 23.21 -1.03
C MET A 244 8.64 22.48 -1.33
N LEU A 245 9.62 23.15 -1.95
CA LEU A 245 10.95 22.59 -2.20
C LEU A 245 11.67 22.22 -0.90
N ARG A 246 11.61 23.12 0.10
CA ARG A 246 12.23 22.86 1.40
C ARG A 246 11.64 21.64 2.09
N MET A 247 10.30 21.54 2.13
CA MET A 247 9.62 20.37 2.69
C MET A 247 9.96 19.10 1.94
N LEU A 248 9.95 19.13 0.61
CA LEU A 248 10.31 17.96 -0.19
C LEU A 248 11.76 17.53 0.06
N ALA A 249 12.69 18.48 0.10
CA ALA A 249 14.09 18.20 0.38
C ALA A 249 14.28 17.55 1.77
N CYS A 250 13.57 18.06 2.80
CA CYS A 250 13.60 17.47 4.13
C CYS A 250 13.00 16.04 4.14
N ALA A 251 11.88 15.83 3.46
CA ALA A 251 11.26 14.50 3.35
C ALA A 251 12.17 13.48 2.64
N ILE A 252 12.82 13.86 1.54
CA ILE A 252 13.80 12.99 0.84
C ILE A 252 14.95 12.62 1.78
N LYS A 253 15.53 13.60 2.48
CA LYS A 253 16.63 13.37 3.42
C LYS A 253 16.20 12.51 4.61
N ALA A 254 14.99 12.68 5.11
CA ALA A 254 14.45 11.86 6.19
C ALA A 254 14.21 10.39 5.74
N VAL A 255 13.74 10.17 4.50
CA VAL A 255 13.66 8.81 3.92
C VAL A 255 15.05 8.19 3.79
N TYR A 256 16.06 8.94 3.34
CA TYR A 256 17.44 8.44 3.30
C TYR A 256 17.99 8.10 4.70
N ALA A 257 17.68 8.92 5.71
CA ALA A 257 18.09 8.67 7.10
C ALA A 257 17.48 7.37 7.65
N SER A 258 16.23 7.05 7.28
CA SER A 258 15.50 5.87 7.79
C SER A 258 16.16 4.53 7.45
N VAL A 259 17.05 4.49 6.45
CA VAL A 259 17.87 3.32 6.14
C VAL A 259 18.73 2.91 7.35
N TYR A 260 19.17 3.89 8.13
CA TYR A 260 20.15 3.71 9.20
C TYR A 260 19.55 3.80 10.60
N TYR A 261 18.23 3.82 10.73
CA TYR A 261 17.57 3.78 12.02
C TYR A 261 17.73 2.42 12.71
N ARG A 262 17.56 2.40 14.01
CA ARG A 262 17.74 1.20 14.84
C ARG A 262 16.94 0.00 14.33
N ASP A 263 15.66 0.21 13.98
CA ASP A 263 14.79 -0.85 13.48
C ASP A 263 15.27 -1.40 12.13
N SER A 264 15.77 -0.54 11.25
CA SER A 264 16.36 -0.92 9.96
C SER A 264 17.67 -1.72 10.15
N LYS A 265 18.57 -1.27 11.04
CA LYS A 265 19.80 -1.98 11.37
C LYS A 265 19.53 -3.36 11.99
N ALA A 266 18.56 -3.45 12.91
CA ALA A 266 18.16 -4.72 13.52
C ALA A 266 17.60 -5.70 12.49
N TYR A 267 16.77 -5.20 11.57
CA TYR A 267 16.19 -6.02 10.48
C TYR A 267 17.26 -6.56 9.54
N MET A 268 18.23 -5.71 9.14
CA MET A 268 19.35 -6.11 8.29
C MET A 268 20.19 -7.19 8.94
N THR A 269 20.47 -7.06 10.23
CA THR A 269 21.21 -8.08 10.99
C THR A 269 20.45 -9.40 11.02
N ALA A 270 19.14 -9.36 11.30
CA ALA A 270 18.31 -10.56 11.35
C ALA A 270 18.20 -11.28 9.99
N THR A 271 18.36 -10.57 8.87
CA THR A 271 18.28 -11.12 7.52
C THR A 271 19.63 -11.46 6.90
N SER A 272 20.73 -11.36 7.66
CA SER A 272 22.10 -11.55 7.19
C SER A 272 22.48 -10.66 6.00
N ASN A 273 21.81 -9.53 5.84
CA ASN A 273 22.15 -8.52 4.85
C ASN A 273 23.16 -7.53 5.40
N VAL A 274 23.93 -6.91 4.53
CA VAL A 274 24.97 -5.95 4.92
C VAL A 274 24.46 -4.54 4.67
N ILE A 275 24.28 -3.76 5.74
CA ILE A 275 23.65 -2.43 5.69
C ILE A 275 24.42 -1.40 4.86
N ASP A 276 25.74 -1.51 4.75
CA ASP A 276 26.55 -0.61 3.92
C ASP A 276 26.37 -0.88 2.41
N GLN A 277 25.76 -2.00 2.03
CA GLN A 277 25.41 -2.33 0.66
C GLN A 277 23.98 -1.94 0.28
N GLU A 278 23.16 -1.54 1.26
CA GLU A 278 21.79 -1.10 1.00
C GLU A 278 21.79 0.28 0.32
N LYS A 279 21.03 0.39 -0.75
CA LYS A 279 20.88 1.61 -1.55
C LYS A 279 19.42 2.00 -1.68
N MET A 280 19.14 3.26 -1.42
CA MET A 280 17.79 3.79 -1.38
C MET A 280 17.46 4.61 -2.63
N ALA A 281 16.49 4.18 -3.41
CA ALA A 281 15.76 5.05 -4.31
C ALA A 281 14.59 5.70 -3.57
N VAL A 282 14.16 6.88 -3.98
CA VAL A 282 13.03 7.59 -3.39
C VAL A 282 11.95 7.83 -4.44
N ILE A 283 10.73 7.45 -4.10
CA ILE A 283 9.55 7.68 -4.93
C ILE A 283 8.87 8.97 -4.49
N LEU A 284 8.78 9.93 -5.39
CA LEU A 284 7.93 11.12 -5.27
C LEU A 284 6.61 10.82 -5.97
N GLN A 285 5.55 10.64 -5.21
CA GLN A 285 4.26 10.19 -5.74
C GLN A 285 3.14 11.12 -5.32
N GLN A 286 2.28 11.49 -6.26
CA GLN A 286 1.03 12.19 -5.95
C GLN A 286 0.22 11.38 -4.94
N VAL A 287 -0.18 12.01 -3.84
CA VAL A 287 -1.15 11.41 -2.91
C VAL A 287 -2.51 11.38 -3.59
N VAL A 288 -3.14 10.22 -3.57
CA VAL A 288 -4.51 10.05 -4.06
C VAL A 288 -5.49 10.54 -3.00
N GLY A 289 -6.43 11.35 -3.38
CA GLY A 289 -7.44 11.91 -2.50
C GLY A 289 -8.11 13.14 -3.08
N LYS A 290 -8.97 13.72 -2.28
CA LYS A 290 -9.63 15.01 -2.51
C LYS A 290 -9.46 15.89 -1.29
N GLU A 291 -9.50 17.18 -1.51
CA GLU A 291 -9.50 18.18 -0.46
C GLU A 291 -10.93 18.37 0.08
N TYR A 292 -11.05 18.21 1.39
CA TYR A 292 -12.27 18.41 2.15
C TYR A 292 -11.99 19.43 3.27
N GLY A 293 -12.07 20.71 2.93
CA GLY A 293 -11.66 21.78 3.88
C GLY A 293 -10.19 21.66 4.27
N ASP A 294 -9.95 21.39 5.55
CA ASP A 294 -8.59 21.27 6.10
C ASP A 294 -8.02 19.82 5.98
N HIS A 295 -8.76 18.89 5.37
CA HIS A 295 -8.40 17.47 5.27
C HIS A 295 -8.19 17.03 3.82
N PHE A 296 -7.24 16.13 3.59
CA PHE A 296 -7.04 15.52 2.28
C PHE A 296 -6.96 13.99 2.38
N TYR A 297 -7.86 13.28 1.71
CA TYR A 297 -7.91 11.82 1.71
C TYR A 297 -8.77 11.26 0.55
N PRO A 298 -8.59 9.98 0.14
CA PRO A 298 -9.44 9.30 -0.83
C PRO A 298 -10.75 8.80 -0.19
N ASN A 299 -11.77 8.59 -1.02
CA ASN A 299 -13.02 7.98 -0.55
C ASN A 299 -12.80 6.53 -0.11
N ILE A 300 -11.94 5.77 -0.83
CA ILE A 300 -11.62 4.39 -0.52
C ILE A 300 -10.11 4.20 -0.66
N SER A 301 -9.50 3.53 0.30
CA SER A 301 -8.21 2.87 0.16
C SER A 301 -8.36 1.38 0.35
N GLY A 302 -7.48 0.59 -0.25
CA GLY A 302 -7.56 -0.84 -0.10
C GLY A 302 -6.25 -1.57 -0.34
N VAL A 303 -6.22 -2.80 0.17
CA VAL A 303 -5.21 -3.81 -0.13
C VAL A 303 -5.91 -5.01 -0.72
N LEU A 304 -5.54 -5.36 -1.93
CA LEU A 304 -6.07 -6.49 -2.70
C LEU A 304 -5.04 -7.61 -2.73
N ARG A 305 -5.45 -8.82 -2.42
CA ARG A 305 -4.63 -10.04 -2.50
C ARG A 305 -5.25 -11.02 -3.47
N SER A 306 -4.46 -11.60 -4.35
CA SER A 306 -4.91 -12.65 -5.26
C SER A 306 -5.01 -14.04 -4.61
N LEU A 307 -4.78 -14.12 -3.31
CA LEU A 307 -4.96 -15.32 -2.52
C LEU A 307 -5.72 -14.98 -1.24
N ASN A 308 -6.88 -15.62 -1.05
CA ASN A 308 -7.67 -15.53 0.17
C ASN A 308 -7.33 -16.71 1.08
N TYR A 309 -6.69 -16.45 2.20
CA TYR A 309 -6.34 -17.50 3.16
C TYR A 309 -7.49 -17.89 4.09
N TYR A 310 -8.61 -17.19 4.02
CA TYR A 310 -9.80 -17.40 4.87
C TYR A 310 -11.07 -17.21 4.04
N PRO A 311 -11.32 -18.10 3.06
CA PRO A 311 -12.54 -18.02 2.27
C PRO A 311 -13.78 -18.32 3.14
N ILE A 312 -14.87 -17.60 2.88
CA ILE A 312 -16.16 -17.81 3.56
C ILE A 312 -17.24 -18.25 2.58
N GLY A 313 -18.14 -19.12 3.04
CA GLY A 313 -19.25 -19.58 2.22
C GLY A 313 -18.81 -20.25 0.92
N GLU A 314 -19.15 -19.65 -0.22
CA GLU A 314 -18.82 -20.15 -1.57
C GLU A 314 -17.49 -19.65 -2.12
N GLU A 315 -16.81 -18.75 -1.40
CA GLU A 315 -15.53 -18.18 -1.81
C GLU A 315 -14.45 -19.25 -1.97
N LYS A 316 -13.52 -19.04 -2.90
CA LYS A 316 -12.35 -19.87 -3.12
C LYS A 316 -11.08 -19.10 -2.79
N ALA A 317 -10.03 -19.81 -2.37
CA ALA A 317 -8.76 -19.18 -2.03
C ALA A 317 -8.16 -18.38 -3.20
N GLU A 318 -8.29 -18.85 -4.44
CA GLU A 318 -7.78 -18.21 -5.66
C GLU A 318 -8.62 -17.03 -6.15
N GLU A 319 -9.80 -16.79 -5.59
CA GLU A 319 -10.64 -15.62 -5.89
C GLU A 319 -10.17 -14.36 -5.17
N GLY A 320 -9.23 -14.51 -4.24
CA GLY A 320 -8.58 -13.41 -3.56
C GLY A 320 -9.50 -12.68 -2.58
N ILE A 321 -8.97 -11.60 -2.00
CA ILE A 321 -9.65 -10.80 -0.99
C ILE A 321 -9.19 -9.34 -1.07
N ALA A 322 -10.09 -8.40 -0.85
CA ALA A 322 -9.79 -6.98 -0.68
C ALA A 322 -10.12 -6.52 0.74
N SER A 323 -9.23 -5.76 1.35
CA SER A 323 -9.47 -5.00 2.58
C SER A 323 -9.73 -3.55 2.20
N LEU A 324 -10.89 -3.01 2.56
CA LEU A 324 -11.33 -1.66 2.21
C LEU A 324 -11.40 -0.77 3.45
N ALA A 325 -10.98 0.49 3.32
CA ALA A 325 -11.13 1.51 4.34
C ALA A 325 -11.39 2.90 3.73
N LEU A 326 -12.09 3.75 4.47
CA LEU A 326 -12.15 5.18 4.23
C LEU A 326 -10.83 5.82 4.62
N GLY A 327 -10.39 6.82 3.86
CA GLY A 327 -9.20 7.63 4.18
C GLY A 327 -7.91 7.07 3.61
N LEU A 328 -6.77 7.52 4.12
CA LEU A 328 -5.44 7.15 3.64
C LEU A 328 -5.14 5.66 3.92
N GLY A 329 -4.53 4.98 2.96
CA GLY A 329 -4.19 3.55 3.04
C GLY A 329 -3.25 3.17 4.18
N LYS A 330 -2.51 4.13 4.75
CA LYS A 330 -1.71 3.92 5.97
C LYS A 330 -2.56 3.36 7.12
N TYR A 331 -3.85 3.72 7.21
CA TYR A 331 -4.76 3.17 8.21
C TYR A 331 -4.90 1.64 8.12
N ILE A 332 -4.90 1.09 6.90
CA ILE A 332 -4.99 -0.37 6.67
C ILE A 332 -3.69 -1.06 7.10
N VAL A 333 -2.55 -0.53 6.67
CA VAL A 333 -1.24 -1.15 6.94
C VAL A 333 -0.83 -1.03 8.41
N ASP A 334 -1.35 -0.04 9.13
CA ASP A 334 -1.18 0.11 10.58
C ASP A 334 -2.15 -0.80 11.39
N GLY A 335 -2.94 -1.64 10.72
CA GLY A 335 -3.82 -2.63 11.37
C GLY A 335 -5.19 -2.08 11.80
N GLY A 336 -5.64 -0.96 11.23
CA GLY A 336 -6.97 -0.41 11.47
C GLY A 336 -8.11 -1.34 11.05
N GLN A 337 -9.33 -1.05 11.49
CA GLN A 337 -10.52 -1.80 11.09
C GLN A 337 -10.83 -1.59 9.60
N THR A 338 -10.95 -2.68 8.85
CA THR A 338 -11.23 -2.68 7.41
C THR A 338 -12.41 -3.57 7.10
N LEU A 339 -13.15 -3.24 6.05
CA LEU A 339 -14.15 -4.15 5.50
C LEU A 339 -13.46 -5.15 4.57
N ARG A 340 -13.66 -6.45 4.81
CA ARG A 340 -13.11 -7.53 3.99
C ARG A 340 -14.15 -8.01 2.98
N VAL A 341 -13.78 -8.03 1.71
CA VAL A 341 -14.68 -8.44 0.61
C VAL A 341 -13.93 -9.25 -0.43
N CYS A 342 -14.50 -10.38 -0.83
CA CYS A 342 -14.06 -11.09 -2.03
C CYS A 342 -14.61 -10.35 -3.26
N PRO A 343 -13.76 -9.88 -4.21
CA PRO A 343 -14.25 -9.17 -5.38
C PRO A 343 -15.19 -9.99 -6.29
N PHE A 344 -15.13 -11.32 -6.24
CA PHE A 344 -16.03 -12.22 -6.97
C PHE A 344 -17.39 -12.40 -6.27
N HIS A 345 -17.46 -12.12 -4.96
CA HIS A 345 -18.67 -12.23 -4.13
C HIS A 345 -18.92 -10.93 -3.35
N PRO A 346 -19.08 -9.75 -4.02
CA PRO A 346 -19.10 -8.44 -3.36
C PRO A 346 -20.28 -8.22 -2.40
N HIS A 347 -21.32 -9.05 -2.51
CA HIS A 347 -22.49 -9.00 -1.62
C HIS A 347 -22.34 -9.86 -0.35
N GLN A 348 -21.31 -10.72 -0.29
CA GLN A 348 -21.06 -11.59 0.85
C GLN A 348 -19.97 -10.97 1.73
N VAL A 349 -20.39 -10.15 2.67
CA VAL A 349 -19.49 -9.48 3.61
C VAL A 349 -19.81 -9.94 5.02
N LEU A 350 -18.92 -10.74 5.62
CA LEU A 350 -19.13 -11.33 6.96
C LEU A 350 -19.41 -10.25 8.02
N GLN A 351 -18.70 -9.15 7.98
CA GLN A 351 -18.84 -8.04 8.93
C GLN A 351 -20.20 -7.31 8.81
N MET A 352 -20.95 -7.57 7.74
CA MET A 352 -22.29 -7.01 7.49
C MET A 352 -23.41 -8.05 7.64
N SER A 353 -23.09 -9.28 8.08
CA SER A 353 -24.06 -10.40 8.16
C SER A 353 -25.10 -10.23 9.28
N GLU A 354 -24.71 -9.60 10.38
CA GLU A 354 -25.56 -9.35 11.54
C GLU A 354 -25.37 -7.92 12.05
N MET A 355 -26.43 -7.31 12.56
CA MET A 355 -26.40 -5.92 13.03
C MET A 355 -25.37 -5.69 14.14
N GLU A 356 -25.28 -6.59 15.13
CA GLU A 356 -24.31 -6.44 16.23
C GLU A 356 -22.88 -6.53 15.75
N ILE A 357 -22.58 -7.44 14.82
CA ILE A 357 -21.27 -7.57 14.18
C ILE A 357 -20.97 -6.30 13.39
N THR A 358 -21.93 -5.83 12.59
CA THR A 358 -21.78 -4.59 11.80
C THR A 358 -21.43 -3.39 12.67
N LEU A 359 -22.13 -3.19 13.77
CA LEU A 359 -21.90 -2.07 14.67
C LEU A 359 -20.55 -2.14 15.39
N ARG A 360 -20.00 -3.34 15.58
CA ARG A 360 -18.73 -3.56 16.29
C ARG A 360 -17.53 -3.59 15.35
N GLU A 361 -17.64 -4.26 14.20
CA GLU A 361 -16.51 -4.61 13.33
C GLU A 361 -16.28 -3.63 12.17
N THR A 362 -17.14 -2.61 12.01
CA THR A 362 -16.96 -1.61 10.95
C THR A 362 -16.12 -0.44 11.40
N GLN A 363 -15.46 0.18 10.44
CA GLN A 363 -14.52 1.28 10.65
C GLN A 363 -15.15 2.45 11.41
N THR A 364 -14.48 2.94 12.46
CA THR A 364 -14.91 4.08 13.28
C THR A 364 -13.98 5.29 13.16
N GLN A 365 -12.76 5.09 12.71
CA GLN A 365 -11.71 6.10 12.56
C GLN A 365 -11.04 5.94 11.20
N PHE A 366 -10.40 6.98 10.70
CA PHE A 366 -9.63 6.98 9.47
C PHE A 366 -8.46 7.95 9.53
N TYR A 367 -7.55 7.86 8.57
CA TYR A 367 -6.44 8.80 8.44
C TYR A 367 -6.68 9.79 7.30
N ALA A 368 -6.35 11.05 7.55
CA ALA A 368 -6.34 12.14 6.59
C ALA A 368 -5.04 12.92 6.70
N LEU A 369 -4.60 13.55 5.62
CA LEU A 369 -3.49 14.50 5.66
C LEU A 369 -4.00 15.84 6.15
N ASP A 370 -3.29 16.47 7.09
CA ASP A 370 -3.56 17.84 7.57
C ASP A 370 -3.10 18.86 6.53
N MET A 371 -4.04 19.65 6.02
CA MET A 371 -3.78 20.70 5.04
C MET A 371 -3.63 22.09 5.69
N LYS A 372 -3.88 22.21 6.99
CA LYS A 372 -3.89 23.46 7.72
C LYS A 372 -2.68 23.67 8.61
N HIS A 373 -2.38 22.67 9.46
CA HIS A 373 -1.30 22.76 10.43
C HIS A 373 -0.07 22.01 9.92
N ILE A 374 0.62 22.67 9.00
CA ILE A 374 1.78 22.09 8.34
C ILE A 374 2.98 22.19 9.29
N SER A 375 3.41 21.07 9.82
CA SER A 375 4.64 21.00 10.60
C SER A 375 5.85 20.96 9.68
N GLU A 376 6.82 21.84 9.96
CA GLU A 376 8.11 21.85 9.27
C GLU A 376 9.17 21.02 10.02
N ASP A 377 8.85 20.59 11.24
CA ASP A 377 9.73 19.82 12.10
C ASP A 377 9.63 18.33 11.75
N PHE A 378 10.47 17.89 10.82
CA PHE A 378 10.57 16.47 10.48
C PHE A 378 11.06 15.65 11.68
N LYS A 379 10.34 14.56 11.95
CA LYS A 379 10.58 13.64 13.06
C LYS A 379 10.88 12.24 12.53
N VAL A 380 11.43 11.40 13.38
CA VAL A 380 11.59 9.96 13.11
C VAL A 380 10.22 9.31 12.83
N ASP A 381 9.18 9.73 13.57
CA ASP A 381 7.78 9.38 13.26
C ASP A 381 7.34 10.05 11.96
N ASP A 382 7.10 9.25 10.94
CA ASP A 382 6.70 9.68 9.60
C ASP A 382 5.22 10.09 9.49
N GLY A 383 4.44 9.86 10.53
CA GLY A 383 3.01 10.19 10.61
C GLY A 383 2.68 11.60 11.10
N PHE A 384 3.67 12.47 11.33
CA PHE A 384 3.45 13.77 12.01
C PHE A 384 2.50 14.75 11.29
N ASN A 385 2.26 14.60 10.00
CA ASN A 385 1.28 15.37 9.21
C ASN A 385 -0.04 14.62 8.98
N ILE A 386 -0.24 13.47 9.63
CA ILE A 386 -1.43 12.63 9.45
C ILE A 386 -2.34 12.79 10.67
N LEU A 387 -3.59 13.11 10.40
CA LEU A 387 -4.64 13.20 11.41
C LEU A 387 -5.37 11.86 11.53
N LYS A 388 -5.62 11.44 12.75
CA LYS A 388 -6.53 10.34 13.06
C LYS A 388 -7.91 10.91 13.40
N LEU A 389 -8.84 10.81 12.45
CA LEU A 389 -10.18 11.38 12.49
C LEU A 389 -11.23 10.29 12.74
N ARG A 390 -12.43 10.70 13.13
CA ARG A 390 -13.60 9.82 13.29
C ARG A 390 -14.48 9.88 12.03
N VAL A 391 -15.26 8.84 11.78
CA VAL A 391 -16.25 8.82 10.67
C VAL A 391 -17.21 10.02 10.71
N LYS A 392 -17.49 10.59 11.90
CA LYS A 392 -18.27 11.81 12.06
C LYS A 392 -17.62 13.04 11.40
N ASP A 393 -16.29 13.10 11.38
CA ASP A 393 -15.56 14.20 10.72
C ASP A 393 -15.70 14.09 9.20
N ALA A 394 -15.65 12.86 8.64
CA ALA A 394 -15.92 12.61 7.23
C ALA A 394 -17.38 12.90 6.82
N GLU A 395 -18.36 12.77 7.74
CA GLU A 395 -19.74 13.20 7.52
C GLU A 395 -19.80 14.73 7.36
N ALA A 396 -19.09 15.48 8.21
CA ALA A 396 -18.98 16.92 8.11
C ALA A 396 -18.28 17.38 6.82
N ASP A 397 -17.28 16.63 6.37
CA ASP A 397 -16.57 16.85 5.11
C ASP A 397 -17.43 16.54 3.86
N GLY A 398 -18.55 15.82 4.01
CA GLY A 398 -19.43 15.43 2.91
C GLY A 398 -18.90 14.30 2.03
N SER A 399 -17.92 13.52 2.50
CA SER A 399 -17.20 12.50 1.71
C SER A 399 -17.87 11.12 1.69
N LEU A 400 -18.99 10.93 2.42
CA LEU A 400 -19.55 9.62 2.73
C LEU A 400 -20.59 9.08 1.74
N GLN A 401 -20.95 9.82 0.71
CA GLN A 401 -22.17 9.60 -0.11
C GLN A 401 -22.34 8.16 -0.64
N TYR A 402 -21.29 7.50 -1.13
CA TYR A 402 -21.40 6.18 -1.77
C TYR A 402 -20.74 5.04 -0.97
N ILE A 403 -20.28 5.35 0.23
CA ILE A 403 -19.50 4.39 1.05
C ILE A 403 -20.14 4.10 2.39
N THR A 404 -21.33 4.61 2.65
CA THR A 404 -21.95 4.59 3.97
C THR A 404 -23.35 3.98 3.95
N SER A 405 -23.66 3.20 4.98
CA SER A 405 -25.00 2.87 5.44
C SER A 405 -25.30 3.63 6.72
N THR A 406 -26.59 3.86 7.03
CA THR A 406 -27.02 4.55 8.24
C THR A 406 -27.80 3.61 9.15
N TYR A 407 -27.35 3.46 10.40
CA TYR A 407 -28.08 2.74 11.43
C TYR A 407 -29.08 3.68 12.14
N SER A 408 -30.36 3.29 12.13
CA SER A 408 -31.45 3.94 12.88
C SER A 408 -31.64 3.26 14.22
N PRO A 409 -31.35 3.90 15.36
CA PRO A 409 -31.65 3.33 16.68
C PRO A 409 -33.15 3.16 16.93
N GLU A 410 -34.01 3.98 16.28
CA GLU A 410 -35.46 3.94 16.45
C GLU A 410 -36.07 2.69 15.81
N ASP A 411 -35.59 2.34 14.61
CA ASP A 411 -36.09 1.18 13.86
C ASP A 411 -35.31 -0.11 14.15
N HIS A 412 -34.20 -0.02 14.90
CA HIS A 412 -33.21 -1.11 15.04
C HIS A 412 -32.81 -1.72 13.68
N ALA A 413 -32.54 -0.86 12.68
CA ALA A 413 -32.26 -1.28 11.33
C ALA A 413 -31.11 -0.49 10.70
N ILE A 414 -30.42 -1.12 9.72
CA ILE A 414 -29.39 -0.50 8.92
C ILE A 414 -29.94 -0.27 7.53
N TYR A 415 -29.88 0.96 7.05
CA TYR A 415 -30.34 1.37 5.72
C TYR A 415 -29.13 1.72 4.85
N ASP A 416 -29.07 1.18 3.62
CA ASP A 416 -28.02 1.49 2.68
C ASP A 416 -28.16 2.91 2.13
N GLY A 417 -27.14 3.70 2.38
CA GLY A 417 -27.07 5.10 2.00
C GLY A 417 -26.82 6.05 3.17
N LEU A 418 -26.61 7.32 2.82
CA LEU A 418 -26.39 8.42 3.75
C LEU A 418 -27.72 9.11 4.03
N TYR A 419 -28.27 8.90 5.23
CA TYR A 419 -29.50 9.55 5.71
C TYR A 419 -29.17 10.50 6.86
N GLU A 420 -30.02 11.49 7.10
CA GLU A 420 -29.90 12.38 8.27
C GLU A 420 -30.10 11.60 9.60
N GLY A 421 -29.35 11.98 10.60
CA GLY A 421 -29.38 11.32 11.90
C GLY A 421 -28.76 9.90 11.89
N GLY A 422 -28.92 9.16 12.98
CA GLY A 422 -28.39 7.82 13.13
C GLY A 422 -26.86 7.72 13.13
N ARG A 423 -26.35 6.50 13.31
CA ARG A 423 -24.89 6.23 13.24
C ARG A 423 -24.49 5.87 11.81
N LYS A 424 -23.44 6.51 11.31
CA LYS A 424 -22.86 6.20 10.01
C LYS A 424 -21.93 4.98 10.10
N ILE A 425 -22.11 4.07 9.17
CA ILE A 425 -21.38 2.80 9.07
C ILE A 425 -20.66 2.78 7.74
N ILE A 426 -19.35 2.59 7.73
CA ILE A 426 -18.56 2.45 6.52
C ILE A 426 -18.77 1.05 5.96
N SER A 427 -19.74 0.91 5.06
CA SER A 427 -20.21 -0.34 4.46
C SER A 427 -19.82 -0.50 3.00
N PHE A 428 -19.39 0.59 2.35
CA PHE A 428 -19.15 0.67 0.91
C PHE A 428 -20.34 0.21 0.06
N CYS A 429 -21.57 0.30 0.60
CA CYS A 429 -22.79 -0.20 -0.04
C CYS A 429 -23.02 0.35 -1.46
N GLY A 430 -22.70 1.61 -1.71
CA GLY A 430 -22.83 2.22 -3.04
C GLY A 430 -22.01 1.51 -4.11
N VAL A 431 -20.79 1.09 -3.78
CA VAL A 431 -19.89 0.40 -4.72
C VAL A 431 -20.03 -1.12 -4.70
N LEU A 432 -20.39 -1.72 -3.55
CA LEU A 432 -20.50 -3.17 -3.41
C LEU A 432 -21.90 -3.71 -3.72
N GLN A 433 -22.96 -2.96 -3.40
CA GLN A 433 -24.36 -3.40 -3.51
C GLN A 433 -25.11 -2.69 -4.64
N GLN A 434 -24.87 -1.38 -4.81
CA GLN A 434 -25.61 -0.52 -5.75
C GLN A 434 -24.88 -0.28 -7.07
N ASN A 435 -23.66 -0.80 -7.21
CA ASN A 435 -22.84 -0.72 -8.43
C ASN A 435 -22.66 0.71 -8.98
N VAL A 436 -22.52 1.70 -8.07
CA VAL A 436 -22.29 3.12 -8.43
C VAL A 436 -20.98 3.29 -9.20
N PHE A 437 -19.98 2.51 -8.81
CA PHE A 437 -18.67 2.43 -9.44
C PHE A 437 -18.25 0.96 -9.52
N PRO A 438 -17.70 0.47 -10.66
CA PRO A 438 -17.44 -0.95 -10.89
C PRO A 438 -16.15 -1.42 -10.15
N LEU A 439 -16.09 -1.16 -8.83
CA LEU A 439 -14.91 -1.48 -8.03
C LEU A 439 -14.62 -2.99 -8.00
N PRO A 440 -15.60 -3.88 -7.74
CA PRO A 440 -15.33 -5.32 -7.69
C PRO A 440 -14.72 -5.84 -9.00
N GLU A 441 -15.28 -5.47 -10.14
CA GLU A 441 -14.81 -5.92 -11.46
C GLU A 441 -13.40 -5.38 -11.77
N LEU A 442 -13.12 -4.14 -11.42
CA LEU A 442 -11.81 -3.53 -11.61
C LEU A 442 -10.75 -4.20 -10.71
N LEU A 443 -11.11 -4.59 -9.48
CA LEU A 443 -10.23 -5.33 -8.58
C LEU A 443 -9.97 -6.76 -9.08
N GLN A 444 -11.00 -7.46 -9.60
CA GLN A 444 -10.82 -8.77 -10.25
C GLN A 444 -9.81 -8.67 -11.41
N MET A 445 -9.96 -7.66 -12.26
CA MET A 445 -9.05 -7.44 -13.40
C MET A 445 -7.63 -7.11 -12.93
N ALA A 446 -7.47 -6.20 -11.96
CA ALA A 446 -6.15 -5.82 -11.43
C ALA A 446 -5.42 -7.01 -10.82
N MET A 447 -6.12 -7.84 -10.04
CA MET A 447 -5.59 -9.04 -9.42
C MET A 447 -5.20 -10.08 -10.46
N THR A 448 -6.09 -10.39 -11.40
CA THR A 448 -5.86 -11.40 -12.44
C THR A 448 -4.68 -11.01 -13.32
N TYR A 449 -4.69 -9.80 -13.88
CA TYR A 449 -3.62 -9.35 -14.76
C TYR A 449 -2.30 -9.14 -14.02
N GLY A 450 -2.33 -8.70 -12.77
CA GLY A 450 -1.15 -8.60 -11.92
C GLY A 450 -0.51 -9.96 -11.67
N ALA A 451 -1.30 -10.95 -11.27
CA ALA A 451 -0.83 -12.31 -10.99
C ALA A 451 -0.34 -13.02 -12.26
N GLU A 452 -1.07 -12.90 -13.40
CA GLU A 452 -0.62 -13.44 -14.69
C GLU A 452 0.72 -12.86 -15.11
N ALA A 453 0.88 -11.54 -15.03
CA ALA A 453 2.09 -10.87 -15.48
C ALA A 453 3.29 -11.14 -14.57
N MET A 454 3.07 -11.24 -13.23
CA MET A 454 4.12 -11.63 -12.28
C MET A 454 4.34 -13.15 -12.21
N ARG A 455 3.42 -13.97 -12.77
CA ARG A 455 3.41 -15.43 -12.68
C ARG A 455 3.44 -15.96 -11.24
N ARG A 456 2.84 -15.23 -10.33
CA ARG A 456 2.76 -15.51 -8.89
C ARG A 456 1.53 -14.82 -8.29
N PRO A 457 1.02 -15.30 -7.15
CA PRO A 457 0.07 -14.53 -6.36
C PRO A 457 0.63 -13.16 -6.02
N VAL A 458 -0.25 -12.14 -6.02
CA VAL A 458 0.15 -10.74 -5.83
C VAL A 458 -0.68 -10.06 -4.76
N GLU A 459 -0.07 -9.07 -4.13
CA GLU A 459 -0.74 -8.06 -3.33
C GLU A 459 -0.63 -6.72 -4.03
N ILE A 460 -1.74 -5.97 -4.07
CA ILE A 460 -1.85 -4.68 -4.74
C ILE A 460 -2.47 -3.67 -3.77
N GLU A 461 -1.76 -2.58 -3.50
CA GLU A 461 -2.31 -1.42 -2.81
C GLU A 461 -3.02 -0.52 -3.81
N PHE A 462 -4.19 0.02 -3.44
CA PHE A 462 -4.96 0.89 -4.30
C PHE A 462 -5.70 1.97 -3.52
N ALA A 463 -6.15 3.01 -4.25
CA ALA A 463 -7.05 4.03 -3.73
C ALA A 463 -8.05 4.47 -4.80
N VAL A 464 -9.23 4.93 -4.37
CA VAL A 464 -10.31 5.37 -5.26
C VAL A 464 -10.81 6.75 -4.86
N ASN A 465 -10.92 7.62 -5.84
CA ASN A 465 -11.68 8.85 -5.75
C ASN A 465 -13.02 8.68 -6.47
N LEU A 466 -14.12 8.93 -5.77
CA LEU A 466 -15.48 8.89 -6.32
C LEU A 466 -16.00 10.31 -6.50
N ASN A 467 -16.62 10.59 -7.64
CA ASN A 467 -17.24 11.87 -7.94
C ASN A 467 -18.77 11.79 -7.75
N ASP A 468 -19.41 12.94 -7.52
CA ASP A 468 -20.86 13.04 -7.30
C ASP A 468 -21.68 12.57 -8.51
N ASP A 469 -21.12 12.63 -9.71
CA ASP A 469 -21.70 12.16 -10.97
C ASP A 469 -21.57 10.64 -11.20
N ARG A 470 -21.16 9.88 -10.18
CA ARG A 470 -20.89 8.43 -10.22
C ARG A 470 -19.73 8.03 -11.13
N THR A 471 -18.89 8.96 -11.52
CA THR A 471 -17.57 8.65 -12.10
C THR A 471 -16.54 8.47 -11.01
N GLY A 472 -15.42 7.85 -11.33
CA GLY A 472 -14.34 7.70 -10.37
C GLY A 472 -13.03 7.28 -11.00
N GLU A 473 -11.99 7.31 -10.18
CA GLU A 473 -10.65 6.94 -10.57
C GLU A 473 -10.09 5.91 -9.59
N LEU A 474 -9.72 4.74 -10.11
CA LEU A 474 -8.95 3.73 -9.38
C LEU A 474 -7.48 3.94 -9.63
N TYR A 475 -6.72 4.16 -8.57
CA TYR A 475 -5.27 4.27 -8.59
C TYR A 475 -4.63 3.02 -8.01
N LEU A 476 -3.77 2.36 -8.78
CA LEU A 476 -2.93 1.27 -8.28
C LEU A 476 -1.63 1.88 -7.75
N LEU A 477 -1.33 1.65 -6.48
CA LEU A 477 -0.28 2.36 -5.74
C LEU A 477 1.01 1.55 -5.59
N GLN A 478 0.89 0.24 -5.50
CA GLN A 478 2.00 -0.70 -5.35
C GLN A 478 1.54 -2.10 -5.74
N ILE A 479 2.45 -2.91 -6.27
CA ILE A 479 2.27 -4.36 -6.46
C ILE A 479 3.50 -5.09 -5.96
N ARG A 480 3.26 -6.23 -5.31
CA ARG A 480 4.33 -7.15 -4.88
C ARG A 480 3.87 -8.59 -4.97
N PRO A 481 4.79 -9.54 -5.16
CA PRO A 481 4.44 -10.96 -5.08
C PRO A 481 4.13 -11.35 -3.64
N ILE A 482 3.17 -12.25 -3.46
CA ILE A 482 2.97 -12.97 -2.21
C ILE A 482 3.96 -14.13 -2.20
N VAL A 483 4.73 -14.26 -1.11
CA VAL A 483 5.69 -15.36 -0.95
C VAL A 483 4.93 -16.61 -0.53
N ASP A 484 4.93 -17.63 -1.38
CA ASP A 484 4.32 -18.95 -1.10
C ASP A 484 5.44 -19.96 -0.76
N SER A 485 5.38 -20.55 0.42
CA SER A 485 6.33 -21.59 0.83
C SER A 485 5.98 -22.92 0.15
N LYS A 486 6.89 -23.44 -0.69
CA LYS A 486 6.64 -24.54 -1.64
C LYS A 486 6.79 -25.95 -1.07
N GLN A 487 7.00 -26.16 0.22
CA GLN A 487 7.16 -27.53 0.76
C GLN A 487 5.80 -28.14 1.09
N MET A 488 5.44 -29.24 0.48
CA MET A 488 4.23 -30.00 0.80
C MET A 488 4.49 -30.90 2.02
N LEU A 489 3.56 -30.89 2.98
CA LEU A 489 3.52 -31.92 4.02
C LEU A 489 2.88 -33.21 3.44
N ASP A 490 3.55 -34.34 3.60
CA ASP A 490 3.00 -35.63 3.20
C ASP A 490 2.03 -36.21 4.24
N GLU A 491 1.98 -35.64 5.45
CA GLU A 491 1.12 -36.12 6.54
C GLU A 491 -0.21 -35.32 6.59
N ASP A 492 -1.31 -36.05 6.77
CA ASP A 492 -2.62 -35.44 6.99
C ASP A 492 -2.78 -35.06 8.46
N LEU A 493 -2.71 -33.76 8.73
CA LEU A 493 -2.75 -33.20 10.08
C LEU A 493 -4.07 -33.50 10.83
N THR A 494 -5.16 -33.78 10.10
CA THR A 494 -6.46 -34.07 10.70
C THR A 494 -6.49 -35.44 11.39
N THR A 495 -5.54 -36.31 11.09
CA THR A 495 -5.47 -37.66 11.68
C THR A 495 -4.80 -37.73 13.05
N ILE A 496 -4.13 -36.61 13.46
CA ILE A 496 -3.43 -36.56 14.74
C ILE A 496 -4.45 -36.25 15.86
N PRO A 497 -4.51 -37.06 16.92
CA PRO A 497 -5.47 -36.84 18.03
C PRO A 497 -5.21 -35.53 18.81
N ASP A 498 -6.27 -34.87 19.22
CA ASP A 498 -6.20 -33.59 19.93
C ASP A 498 -5.53 -33.67 21.30
N ASP A 499 -5.62 -34.81 21.98
CA ASP A 499 -4.97 -35.06 23.27
C ASP A 499 -3.43 -35.09 23.20
N GLN A 500 -2.88 -35.28 22.00
CA GLN A 500 -1.44 -35.20 21.74
C GLN A 500 -0.98 -33.79 21.38
N CYS A 501 -1.89 -32.84 21.16
CA CYS A 501 -1.59 -31.50 20.71
C CYS A 501 -1.64 -30.48 21.84
N LEU A 502 -0.60 -29.66 21.95
CA LEU A 502 -0.65 -28.45 22.76
C LEU A 502 -1.62 -27.42 22.16
N LEU A 503 -1.65 -27.34 20.82
CA LEU A 503 -2.45 -26.39 20.08
C LEU A 503 -2.84 -26.98 18.72
N ARG A 504 -4.09 -26.70 18.30
CA ARG A 504 -4.58 -26.93 16.92
C ARG A 504 -5.21 -25.63 16.41
N SER A 505 -4.89 -25.27 15.20
CA SER A 505 -5.51 -24.16 14.48
C SER A 505 -6.04 -24.64 13.13
N HIS A 506 -7.27 -24.23 12.81
CA HIS A 506 -7.91 -24.41 11.51
C HIS A 506 -7.75 -23.17 10.62
N ASN A 507 -7.00 -22.18 11.09
CA ASN A 507 -6.73 -20.92 10.43
C ASN A 507 -5.24 -20.57 10.57
N SER A 508 -4.40 -21.21 9.78
CA SER A 508 -2.96 -21.06 9.89
C SER A 508 -2.32 -20.61 8.58
N LEU A 509 -1.21 -19.93 8.73
CA LEU A 509 -0.25 -19.60 7.67
C LEU A 509 1.12 -20.12 8.06
N GLY A 510 1.85 -20.46 7.06
CA GLY A 510 3.13 -21.11 7.19
C GLY A 510 3.06 -22.53 6.64
N HIS A 511 4.22 -23.09 6.36
CA HIS A 511 4.28 -24.42 5.76
C HIS A 511 5.57 -25.10 6.18
N GLY A 512 5.46 -26.36 6.59
CA GLY A 512 6.60 -27.19 6.96
C GLY A 512 6.51 -27.76 8.36
N VAL A 513 7.60 -28.36 8.80
CA VAL A 513 7.78 -28.95 10.13
C VAL A 513 8.95 -28.26 10.83
N SER A 514 8.78 -27.93 12.12
CA SER A 514 9.86 -27.48 13.02
C SER A 514 9.81 -28.35 14.26
N ASP A 515 10.99 -28.87 14.67
CA ASP A 515 11.19 -29.77 15.82
C ASP A 515 12.34 -29.32 16.72
N ASP A 516 12.67 -28.03 16.67
CA ASP A 516 13.77 -27.38 17.38
C ASP A 516 13.31 -26.42 18.49
N VAL A 517 12.01 -26.17 18.65
CA VAL A 517 11.45 -25.20 19.59
C VAL A 517 11.04 -25.87 20.90
N GLN A 518 11.58 -25.43 22.02
CA GLN A 518 11.23 -25.90 23.38
C GLN A 518 10.49 -24.86 24.22
N ASP A 519 10.56 -23.61 23.84
CA ASP A 519 10.14 -22.47 24.64
C ASP A 519 8.78 -21.93 24.17
N VAL A 520 7.89 -21.65 25.12
CA VAL A 520 6.61 -20.98 24.89
C VAL A 520 6.51 -19.75 25.75
N VAL A 521 6.25 -18.61 25.12
CA VAL A 521 5.99 -17.33 25.78
C VAL A 521 4.52 -16.99 25.54
N TYR A 522 3.76 -16.81 26.62
CA TYR A 522 2.34 -16.53 26.50
C TYR A 522 1.85 -15.44 27.44
N VAL A 523 0.82 -14.72 27.01
CA VAL A 523 0.18 -13.67 27.79
C VAL A 523 -0.81 -14.28 28.76
N LYS A 524 -0.76 -13.84 30.02
CA LYS A 524 -1.72 -14.24 31.05
C LYS A 524 -3.02 -13.47 30.85
N THR A 525 -4.09 -14.20 30.46
CA THR A 525 -5.43 -13.64 30.21
C THR A 525 -6.38 -14.00 31.36
N ASP A 526 -5.95 -13.76 32.60
CA ASP A 526 -6.77 -13.92 33.79
C ASP A 526 -7.77 -12.75 33.95
N SER A 527 -8.55 -12.77 35.06
CA SER A 527 -9.58 -11.77 35.35
C SER A 527 -9.05 -10.33 35.49
N SER A 528 -7.73 -10.14 35.57
CA SER A 528 -7.10 -8.82 35.67
C SER A 528 -6.69 -8.25 34.28
N PHE A 529 -6.70 -9.08 33.21
CA PHE A 529 -6.34 -8.65 31.87
C PHE A 529 -7.37 -7.67 31.30
N THR A 530 -6.87 -6.56 30.74
CA THR A 530 -7.64 -5.60 29.96
C THR A 530 -6.82 -5.14 28.77
N ALA A 531 -7.46 -4.76 27.68
CA ALA A 531 -6.77 -4.27 26.48
C ALA A 531 -5.90 -3.03 26.73
N SER A 532 -6.15 -2.26 27.77
CA SER A 532 -5.30 -1.13 28.18
C SER A 532 -3.91 -1.55 28.65
N ASN A 533 -3.69 -2.83 28.95
CA ASN A 533 -2.39 -3.37 29.35
C ASN A 533 -1.51 -3.74 28.15
N ASN A 534 -2.06 -3.80 26.92
CA ASN A 534 -1.35 -4.26 25.73
C ASN A 534 -0.04 -3.52 25.44
N PRO A 535 0.12 -2.21 25.65
CA PRO A 535 1.42 -1.54 25.50
C PRO A 535 2.48 -2.06 26.48
N THR A 536 2.12 -2.26 27.76
CA THR A 536 3.03 -2.81 28.78
C THR A 536 3.41 -4.26 28.44
N ILE A 537 2.46 -5.04 27.93
CA ILE A 537 2.71 -6.42 27.47
C ILE A 537 3.72 -6.42 26.31
N ALA A 538 3.63 -5.48 25.38
CA ALA A 538 4.59 -5.36 24.30
C ALA A 538 6.03 -5.13 24.79
N ASP A 539 6.21 -4.26 25.79
CA ASP A 539 7.53 -3.98 26.38
C ASP A 539 8.10 -5.22 27.13
N GLU A 540 7.21 -5.95 27.85
CA GLU A 540 7.63 -7.18 28.52
C GLU A 540 8.08 -8.27 27.54
N ILE A 541 7.37 -8.41 26.41
CA ILE A 541 7.72 -9.37 25.36
C ILE A 541 9.02 -8.97 24.66
N GLU A 542 9.25 -7.70 24.34
CA GLU A 542 10.49 -7.23 23.76
C GLU A 542 11.70 -7.61 24.64
N ARG A 543 11.56 -7.42 25.94
CA ARG A 543 12.62 -7.77 26.88
C ARG A 543 12.92 -9.29 26.88
N ILE A 544 11.89 -10.12 26.80
CA ILE A 544 12.06 -11.58 26.71
C ILE A 544 12.68 -11.96 25.37
N ASN A 545 12.20 -11.37 24.25
CA ASN A 545 12.71 -11.64 22.91
C ASN A 545 14.21 -11.36 22.79
N ARG A 546 14.73 -10.28 23.40
CA ARG A 546 16.16 -9.98 23.39
C ARG A 546 17.00 -11.11 23.96
N LYS A 547 16.56 -11.79 25.02
CA LYS A 547 17.26 -12.93 25.63
C LYS A 547 17.32 -14.13 24.67
N PHE A 548 16.28 -14.32 23.84
CA PHE A 548 16.27 -15.35 22.81
C PHE A 548 17.26 -15.04 21.70
N LEU A 549 17.33 -13.79 21.26
CA LEU A 549 18.31 -13.34 20.26
C LEU A 549 19.74 -13.50 20.75
N ASP A 550 20.02 -13.19 22.03
CA ASP A 550 21.35 -13.35 22.62
C ASP A 550 21.81 -14.83 22.68
N THR A 551 20.86 -15.77 22.67
CA THR A 551 21.12 -17.22 22.77
C THR A 551 20.88 -18.00 21.48
N ASP A 552 20.51 -17.31 20.39
CA ASP A 552 20.15 -17.88 19.08
C ASP A 552 19.08 -19.01 19.20
N LYS A 553 18.05 -18.75 20.00
CA LYS A 553 16.92 -19.68 20.24
C LYS A 553 15.61 -19.08 19.77
N ASN A 554 14.69 -19.96 19.45
CA ASN A 554 13.35 -19.62 19.01
C ASN A 554 12.29 -20.01 20.05
N TYR A 555 11.11 -19.40 19.96
CA TYR A 555 9.99 -19.68 20.85
C TYR A 555 8.63 -19.61 20.11
N VAL A 556 7.59 -20.19 20.72
CA VAL A 556 6.19 -19.98 20.33
C VAL A 556 5.64 -18.82 21.13
N LEU A 557 5.01 -17.84 20.47
CA LEU A 557 4.37 -16.67 21.08
C LEU A 557 2.85 -16.82 21.04
N ILE A 558 2.18 -16.77 22.18
CA ILE A 558 0.70 -16.87 22.28
C ILE A 558 0.17 -15.64 23.00
N GLY A 559 -0.85 -14.98 22.45
CA GLY A 559 -1.48 -13.86 23.12
C GLY A 559 -2.86 -13.49 22.58
N PRO A 560 -3.62 -12.69 23.36
CA PRO A 560 -4.96 -12.28 23.01
C PRO A 560 -4.96 -11.20 21.95
N GLY A 561 -5.91 -11.27 21.04
CA GLY A 561 -6.06 -10.28 20.00
C GLY A 561 -4.99 -10.36 18.90
N ARG A 562 -4.82 -9.27 18.17
CA ARG A 562 -3.88 -9.17 17.07
C ARG A 562 -2.47 -8.80 17.53
N TRP A 563 -1.47 -9.37 16.91
CA TRP A 563 -0.10 -8.92 17.07
C TRP A 563 0.23 -7.81 16.07
N GLY A 564 0.95 -6.77 16.52
CA GLY A 564 1.38 -5.65 15.67
C GLY A 564 0.28 -4.64 15.35
N SER A 565 -0.82 -4.64 16.10
CA SER A 565 -1.87 -3.62 15.95
C SER A 565 -1.45 -2.30 16.59
N SER A 566 -1.56 -1.19 15.88
CA SER A 566 -1.38 0.16 16.44
C SER A 566 -2.53 0.58 17.37
N ASP A 567 -3.67 -0.12 17.30
CA ASP A 567 -4.80 0.06 18.21
C ASP A 567 -4.73 -0.95 19.36
N PRO A 568 -4.45 -0.51 20.60
CA PRO A 568 -4.36 -1.41 21.75
C PRO A 568 -5.65 -2.18 22.05
N TRP A 569 -6.81 -1.69 21.60
CA TRP A 569 -8.09 -2.39 21.76
C TRP A 569 -8.27 -3.56 20.80
N LEU A 570 -7.51 -3.59 19.70
CA LEU A 570 -7.52 -4.67 18.71
C LEU A 570 -6.41 -5.70 18.95
N GLY A 571 -5.38 -5.35 19.72
CA GLY A 571 -4.28 -6.26 19.95
C GLY A 571 -3.04 -5.63 20.60
N ILE A 572 -1.95 -6.37 20.60
CA ILE A 572 -0.70 -5.99 21.25
C ILE A 572 0.21 -5.26 20.25
N PRO A 573 0.63 -4.01 20.53
CA PRO A 573 1.33 -3.14 19.59
C PRO A 573 2.83 -3.46 19.49
N VAL A 574 3.19 -4.70 19.19
CA VAL A 574 4.57 -5.09 18.93
C VAL A 574 5.00 -4.72 17.50
N LYS A 575 6.27 -4.39 17.33
CA LYS A 575 6.93 -4.33 16.03
C LYS A 575 7.70 -5.62 15.78
N TRP A 576 8.09 -5.89 14.53
CA TRP A 576 8.87 -7.08 14.20
C TRP A 576 10.11 -7.29 15.08
N PRO A 577 10.98 -6.28 15.33
CA PRO A 577 12.13 -6.47 16.20
C PRO A 577 11.81 -6.92 17.63
N HIS A 578 10.62 -6.61 18.12
CA HIS A 578 10.19 -6.99 19.48
C HIS A 578 9.89 -8.48 19.64
N ILE A 579 9.71 -9.21 18.52
CA ILE A 579 9.32 -10.62 18.50
C ILE A 579 10.06 -11.46 17.45
N SER A 580 11.17 -10.94 16.94
CA SER A 580 11.90 -11.53 15.80
C SER A 580 12.46 -12.93 16.04
N ALA A 581 12.59 -13.38 17.29
CA ALA A 581 12.95 -14.75 17.63
C ALA A 581 11.76 -15.71 17.73
N ALA A 582 10.52 -15.22 17.56
CA ALA A 582 9.35 -16.09 17.54
C ALA A 582 9.33 -16.96 16.26
N ARG A 583 9.20 -18.28 16.41
CA ARG A 583 9.06 -19.24 15.31
C ARG A 583 7.62 -19.43 14.90
N VAL A 584 6.70 -19.29 15.85
CA VAL A 584 5.25 -19.33 15.65
C VAL A 584 4.62 -18.23 16.48
N ILE A 585 3.65 -17.57 15.91
CA ILE A 585 2.83 -16.55 16.57
C ILE A 585 1.37 -17.00 16.52
N VAL A 586 0.72 -16.96 17.68
CA VAL A 586 -0.66 -17.37 17.86
C VAL A 586 -1.49 -16.16 18.33
N GLU A 587 -2.54 -15.86 17.58
CA GLU A 587 -3.58 -14.90 17.96
C GLU A 587 -4.76 -15.64 18.58
N GLU A 588 -5.03 -15.38 19.85
CA GLU A 588 -6.10 -16.03 20.62
C GLU A 588 -7.32 -15.13 20.76
N GLY A 589 -8.48 -15.62 20.34
CA GLY A 589 -9.77 -15.02 20.66
C GLY A 589 -10.17 -15.26 22.10
N LEU A 590 -10.78 -14.26 22.74
CA LEU A 590 -11.33 -14.35 24.08
C LEU A 590 -12.86 -14.56 24.04
N GLU A 591 -13.47 -14.90 25.17
CA GLU A 591 -14.91 -15.22 25.29
C GLU A 591 -15.82 -14.16 24.64
N HIS A 592 -15.47 -12.87 24.79
CA HIS A 592 -16.22 -11.74 24.26
C HIS A 592 -15.56 -11.06 23.06
N TYR A 593 -14.50 -11.66 22.51
CA TYR A 593 -13.68 -11.03 21.49
C TYR A 593 -13.14 -12.06 20.50
N ARG A 594 -13.71 -12.10 19.30
CA ARG A 594 -13.18 -12.94 18.22
C ARG A 594 -12.00 -12.24 17.54
N VAL A 595 -10.93 -12.98 17.31
CA VAL A 595 -9.82 -12.51 16.51
C VAL A 595 -10.09 -12.77 15.03
N ASP A 596 -10.13 -11.68 14.26
CA ASP A 596 -10.01 -11.77 12.80
C ASP A 596 -8.54 -11.57 12.42
N PRO A 597 -8.02 -12.40 11.49
CA PRO A 597 -6.61 -12.36 11.13
C PRO A 597 -6.12 -10.98 10.68
N SER A 598 -4.91 -10.61 11.08
CA SER A 598 -4.24 -9.33 10.75
C SER A 598 -3.76 -9.25 9.30
N GLN A 599 -4.49 -9.80 8.33
CA GLN A 599 -4.11 -9.80 6.92
C GLN A 599 -4.03 -8.37 6.35
N GLY A 600 -3.00 -8.09 5.54
CA GLY A 600 -2.81 -6.79 4.91
C GLY A 600 -1.94 -5.80 5.68
N THR A 601 -1.51 -6.12 6.89
CA THR A 601 -0.57 -5.28 7.65
C THR A 601 0.88 -5.52 7.25
N HIS A 602 1.75 -4.52 7.41
CA HIS A 602 3.21 -4.71 7.24
C HIS A 602 3.78 -5.75 8.20
N PHE A 603 3.25 -5.79 9.42
CA PHE A 603 3.61 -6.79 10.41
C PHE A 603 3.37 -8.22 9.90
N PHE A 604 2.18 -8.49 9.40
CA PHE A 604 1.80 -9.78 8.83
C PHE A 604 2.66 -10.19 7.62
N GLN A 605 3.05 -9.22 6.79
CA GLN A 605 3.92 -9.49 5.64
C GLN A 605 5.33 -9.91 6.06
N ASN A 606 5.86 -9.29 7.10
CA ASN A 606 7.15 -9.68 7.66
C ASN A 606 7.09 -11.13 8.18
N LEU A 607 6.03 -11.51 8.91
CA LEU A 607 5.85 -12.87 9.40
C LEU A 607 5.94 -13.92 8.29
N THR A 608 5.19 -13.71 7.21
CA THR A 608 5.15 -14.65 6.08
C THR A 608 6.50 -14.76 5.38
N SER A 609 7.27 -13.68 5.35
CA SER A 609 8.59 -13.61 4.70
C SER A 609 9.69 -14.33 5.45
N PHE A 610 9.64 -14.30 6.77
CA PHE A 610 10.60 -15.02 7.63
C PHE A 610 10.24 -16.49 7.86
N GLY A 611 9.17 -16.97 7.25
CA GLY A 611 8.69 -18.34 7.45
C GLY A 611 8.21 -18.59 8.87
N VAL A 612 7.75 -17.54 9.56
CA VAL A 612 7.15 -17.64 10.88
C VAL A 612 5.73 -18.19 10.74
N GLY A 613 5.43 -19.23 11.48
CA GLY A 613 4.07 -19.78 11.55
C GLY A 613 3.13 -18.75 12.19
N TYR A 614 1.97 -18.55 11.56
CA TYR A 614 0.95 -17.66 12.09
C TYR A 614 -0.36 -18.40 12.24
N PHE A 615 -0.86 -18.48 13.47
CA PHE A 615 -2.06 -19.24 13.80
C PHE A 615 -3.09 -18.32 14.43
N THR A 616 -4.35 -18.50 14.07
CA THR A 616 -5.48 -17.86 14.74
C THR A 616 -6.33 -18.94 15.37
N ILE A 617 -6.66 -18.80 16.64
CA ILE A 617 -7.55 -19.70 17.38
C ILE A 617 -8.63 -18.91 18.09
N ASN A 618 -9.85 -19.45 18.09
CA ASN A 618 -10.98 -18.91 18.83
C ASN A 618 -11.61 -20.02 19.71
N PRO A 619 -10.98 -20.41 20.83
CA PRO A 619 -11.37 -21.59 21.59
C PRO A 619 -12.83 -21.56 22.06
N TYR A 620 -13.38 -20.39 22.36
CA TYR A 620 -14.76 -20.20 22.80
C TYR A 620 -15.81 -20.33 21.67
N LYS A 621 -15.33 -20.50 20.41
CA LYS A 621 -16.16 -20.64 19.21
C LYS A 621 -15.93 -21.95 18.48
N GLU A 622 -15.26 -22.91 19.15
CA GLU A 622 -14.88 -24.21 18.57
C GLU A 622 -14.01 -24.09 17.29
N ASP A 623 -13.27 -22.98 17.16
CA ASP A 623 -12.38 -22.70 16.04
C ASP A 623 -10.93 -22.78 16.54
N GLY A 624 -10.40 -24.01 16.60
CA GLY A 624 -9.12 -24.34 17.18
C GLY A 624 -9.15 -24.38 18.72
N PHE A 625 -8.06 -24.85 19.30
CA PHE A 625 -7.87 -24.89 20.75
C PHE A 625 -6.40 -24.77 21.13
N TYR A 626 -6.14 -24.44 22.41
CA TYR A 626 -4.86 -24.70 23.01
C TYR A 626 -5.01 -25.11 24.48
N GLN A 627 -4.08 -25.99 24.92
CA GLN A 627 -4.13 -26.56 26.28
C GLN A 627 -3.36 -25.66 27.27
N ARG A 628 -3.97 -24.54 27.66
CA ARG A 628 -3.38 -23.58 28.60
C ARG A 628 -2.99 -24.23 29.92
N SER A 629 -3.78 -25.16 30.43
CA SER A 629 -3.51 -25.90 31.66
C SER A 629 -2.17 -26.65 31.65
N VAL A 630 -1.72 -27.12 30.48
CA VAL A 630 -0.41 -27.77 30.32
C VAL A 630 0.70 -26.74 30.53
N LEU A 631 0.56 -25.53 29.95
CA LEU A 631 1.54 -24.45 30.13
C LEU A 631 1.59 -23.93 31.58
N ASP A 632 0.41 -23.77 32.20
CA ASP A 632 0.30 -23.29 33.59
C ASP A 632 0.90 -24.29 34.59
N ALA A 633 0.92 -25.59 34.27
CA ALA A 633 1.51 -26.64 35.12
C ALA A 633 3.05 -26.68 35.03
N LEU A 634 3.65 -26.15 33.98
CA LEU A 634 5.12 -26.13 33.84
C LEU A 634 5.73 -25.06 34.74
N PRO A 635 6.96 -25.30 35.29
CA PRO A 635 7.68 -24.29 36.00
C PRO A 635 8.02 -23.12 35.07
N ALA A 636 7.79 -21.88 35.54
CA ALA A 636 8.18 -20.70 34.79
C ALA A 636 9.72 -20.55 34.72
N VAL A 637 10.25 -20.35 33.52
CA VAL A 637 11.62 -19.90 33.31
C VAL A 637 11.73 -18.43 33.69
N GLU A 638 10.74 -17.65 33.29
CA GLU A 638 10.55 -16.25 33.65
C GLU A 638 9.05 -15.93 33.73
N GLU A 639 8.68 -15.13 34.69
CA GLU A 639 7.32 -14.64 34.83
C GLU A 639 7.31 -13.17 35.19
N THR A 640 6.50 -12.41 34.47
CA THR A 640 6.27 -10.99 34.70
C THR A 640 4.83 -10.76 35.18
N GLN A 641 4.38 -9.51 35.25
CA GLN A 641 3.01 -9.22 35.60
C GLN A 641 2.03 -9.82 34.58
N TRP A 642 2.35 -9.74 33.27
CA TRP A 642 1.42 -10.10 32.18
C TRP A 642 1.90 -11.27 31.34
N VAL A 643 3.18 -11.59 31.34
CA VAL A 643 3.77 -12.57 30.42
C VAL A 643 4.42 -13.70 31.20
N ARG A 644 4.26 -14.93 30.73
CA ARG A 644 4.91 -16.12 31.30
C ARG A 644 5.66 -16.87 30.22
N HIS A 645 6.90 -17.20 30.52
CA HIS A 645 7.78 -18.02 29.71
C HIS A 645 7.98 -19.37 30.38
N VAL A 646 7.67 -20.43 29.66
CA VAL A 646 7.88 -21.83 30.08
C VAL A 646 8.72 -22.58 29.07
N ARG A 647 9.39 -23.63 29.51
CA ARG A 647 10.25 -24.47 28.67
C ARG A 647 9.91 -25.95 28.87
N PHE A 648 9.70 -26.64 27.75
CA PHE A 648 9.57 -28.09 27.71
C PHE A 648 10.94 -28.77 27.78
N SER A 649 11.00 -29.96 28.37
CA SER A 649 12.23 -30.77 28.44
C SER A 649 12.73 -31.24 27.06
N ASN A 650 11.78 -31.54 26.16
CA ASN A 650 12.05 -31.92 24.78
C ASN A 650 11.42 -30.92 23.80
N PRO A 651 11.93 -30.81 22.56
CA PRO A 651 11.33 -29.93 21.56
C PRO A 651 9.87 -30.29 21.24
N LEU A 652 9.08 -29.27 20.98
CA LEU A 652 7.74 -29.38 20.41
C LEU A 652 7.85 -29.72 18.91
N LYS A 653 6.96 -30.54 18.38
CA LYS A 653 6.83 -30.74 16.93
C LYS A 653 5.74 -29.82 16.40
N ILE A 654 6.14 -28.81 15.62
CA ILE A 654 5.24 -27.85 14.99
C ILE A 654 5.04 -28.25 13.54
N MET A 655 3.81 -28.45 13.11
CA MET A 655 3.44 -28.83 11.75
C MET A 655 2.44 -27.85 11.18
N MET A 656 2.68 -27.37 9.96
CA MET A 656 1.90 -26.32 9.32
C MET A 656 1.58 -26.67 7.87
N ASP A 657 0.31 -26.66 7.50
CA ASP A 657 -0.17 -26.77 6.12
C ASP A 657 -1.02 -25.55 5.75
N GLY A 658 -0.37 -24.48 5.34
CA GLY A 658 -1.03 -23.23 4.98
C GLY A 658 -1.97 -23.33 3.76
N LYS A 659 -1.91 -24.41 2.96
CA LYS A 659 -2.86 -24.64 1.86
C LYS A 659 -4.18 -25.21 2.37
N LYS A 660 -4.11 -26.06 3.38
CA LYS A 660 -5.29 -26.60 4.07
C LYS A 660 -5.72 -25.75 5.25
N GLN A 661 -4.93 -24.72 5.59
CA GLN A 661 -5.12 -23.84 6.75
C GLN A 661 -5.03 -24.57 8.10
N GLU A 662 -4.43 -25.75 8.12
CA GLU A 662 -4.29 -26.58 9.31
C GLU A 662 -2.90 -26.41 9.92
N ALA A 663 -2.84 -26.29 11.25
CA ALA A 663 -1.58 -26.34 11.98
C ALA A 663 -1.73 -26.99 13.35
N LEU A 664 -0.65 -27.64 13.76
CA LEU A 664 -0.55 -28.32 15.04
C LEU A 664 0.74 -27.99 15.75
N ILE A 665 0.68 -27.85 17.05
CA ILE A 665 1.84 -27.94 17.95
C ILE A 665 1.65 -29.19 18.80
N ILE A 666 2.47 -30.20 18.59
CA ILE A 666 2.37 -31.51 19.23
C ILE A 666 3.25 -31.49 20.49
N LEU A 667 2.70 -31.99 21.57
CA LEU A 667 3.41 -32.16 22.84
C LEU A 667 4.56 -33.16 22.71
N PRO A 668 5.71 -32.92 23.33
CA PRO A 668 6.79 -33.88 23.30
C PRO A 668 6.33 -35.20 23.95
N GLN A 669 6.54 -36.31 23.25
CA GLN A 669 6.27 -37.61 23.85
C GLN A 669 7.23 -37.82 25.03
N GLU A 670 6.67 -38.06 26.22
CA GLU A 670 7.47 -38.54 27.34
C GLU A 670 8.09 -39.86 26.92
N GLY A 671 9.41 -39.90 26.79
CA GLY A 671 10.12 -41.13 26.46
C GLY A 671 9.74 -42.21 27.47
N LYS A 672 9.15 -43.31 26.97
CA LYS A 672 9.16 -44.57 27.71
C LYS A 672 10.65 -44.96 27.79
N GLU A 673 11.27 -44.73 28.98
CA GLU A 673 12.52 -45.42 29.34
C GLU A 673 12.39 -46.93 29.21
#